data_dbd6cb67da80ef8e3196e1655eddf31b
#
_entry.id   dbd6cb67da80ef8e3196e1655eddf31b
#
_cell.length_a   1.000
_cell.length_b   1.000
_cell.length_c   1.000
_cell.angle_alpha   90.00
_cell.angle_beta   90.00
_cell.angle_gamma   90.00
#
_symmetry.space_group_name_H-M   'P 1'
#
loop_
_entity.id
_entity.type
_entity.pdbx_description
1 polymer ?
#
loop_
_entity_poly.entity_id
_entity_poly.type
_entity_poly.pdbx_seq_one_letter_code
_entity_poly.pdbx_strand_id
1 'polypeptide(L)'
;MKKNILAIIIGATISSFSFQLYAADDQDKNEIETLTIQGIQGEGEYTPIALDKHISAQQYQVNGIITAIQQHNLGKDLKQGFFMQAATDNNPKTSDGIFVQTSKITGLKTGQEVNVIANISEDFKWTKLINVESIKILTNDNPLPPITVLTFDNANKFDLERYEGMLVRINENSDLNVTKNYGFDFNSYRSNMLLSYGTVNVHPNQTHAPTTSHAKQPNDLLVIESFTKAPNGDIPWYPTFGADNGTGTTDNYIRIGDVVDGLEGVIGYSYGDYRFYVTNEADTNTFIHTNDRTDAPVLKQGGDLRIASFNVLNYFNSPFTHETQNPLKQNRGAMTQEEFDLQSTKIAKAIVRMQADIVGLMEIENNGFKSDSAVNDLVTKINDRIKDPAEHYAYVKPNNGEKFVGGDAISSQVIYKPNKVTLEQYRIIKMPEQHAPAVKYTDEKNKKRNENGINHQRDTIAPTFKINGTDKTLTISVNHFKSKGSTCWEDVNTSEQLDADKQGSCENLRVAAAEHLGEALAKISGSKIIIGDLNSYANEDPVIVLTNRDNVPKDHIIKAAAYTYIGGDKKTGTRLYGPEGKVINKNYGYTNIIRQLHPDSYSFSYQNNIGTLDYILLSPDLKSKVVDATDWNINAGETTLLEYADKNNCNKNTCSPRYKDIYRASDHDPAVIDLKIKEQVKDTEKDKHSGGSTGVMGLISLFGILLLRKKNNK
;
A
#
# COMPACT_ATOMS: atom_id res chain seq x y z
N MET A 1 -21.07 63.52 -4.98
CA MET A 1 -22.24 64.16 -4.39
C MET A 1 -23.12 63.08 -3.74
N LYS A 2 -23.38 63.34 -2.48
CA LYS A 2 -24.41 62.82 -1.57
C LYS A 2 -24.71 61.29 -1.53
N LYS A 3 -24.27 60.73 -0.41
CA LYS A 3 -24.70 59.48 0.25
C LYS A 3 -26.21 59.56 0.61
N ASN A 4 -26.88 58.40 0.53
CA ASN A 4 -28.10 58.21 1.34
C ASN A 4 -27.91 56.83 2.06
N ILE A 5 -27.87 56.93 3.39
CA ILE A 5 -27.92 55.86 4.38
C ILE A 5 -29.39 55.61 4.68
N LEU A 6 -29.86 54.37 4.54
CA LEU A 6 -31.15 53.93 5.03
C LEU A 6 -30.94 53.13 6.31
N ALA A 7 -31.33 53.68 7.45
CA ALA A 7 -31.35 53.01 8.73
C ALA A 7 -32.67 52.27 8.91
N ILE A 8 -32.63 50.96 9.16
CA ILE A 8 -33.78 50.17 9.61
C ILE A 8 -33.70 50.04 11.12
N ILE A 9 -34.68 50.63 11.80
CA ILE A 9 -34.88 50.49 13.25
C ILE A 9 -35.69 49.21 13.49
N ILE A 10 -35.12 48.23 14.16
CA ILE A 10 -35.88 47.11 14.74
C ILE A 10 -36.04 47.39 16.23
N GLY A 11 -37.30 47.58 16.62
CA GLY A 11 -37.69 47.84 18.00
C GLY A 11 -37.58 46.56 18.86
N ALA A 12 -36.76 46.61 19.89
CA ALA A 12 -36.74 45.63 20.94
C ALA A 12 -37.77 45.96 22.03
N THR A 13 -38.74 45.09 22.21
CA THR A 13 -39.64 45.14 23.38
C THR A 13 -38.90 44.64 24.61
N ILE A 14 -38.58 45.56 25.50
CA ILE A 14 -38.04 45.27 26.83
C ILE A 14 -39.21 44.95 27.76
N SER A 15 -39.37 43.68 28.15
CA SER A 15 -40.21 43.29 29.27
C SER A 15 -39.41 43.46 30.56
N SER A 16 -39.83 44.44 31.34
CA SER A 16 -39.28 44.72 32.68
C SER A 16 -39.72 43.63 33.66
N PHE A 17 -38.77 42.79 34.07
CA PHE A 17 -38.91 41.97 35.28
C PHE A 17 -38.39 42.75 36.49
N SER A 18 -39.28 43.02 37.41
CA SER A 18 -38.97 43.60 38.74
C SER A 18 -38.24 42.57 39.59
N PHE A 19 -36.99 42.86 39.90
CA PHE A 19 -36.24 42.12 40.92
C PHE A 19 -36.70 42.59 42.34
N GLN A 20 -37.31 41.66 43.08
CA GLN A 20 -37.39 41.77 44.53
C GLN A 20 -36.08 41.27 45.15
N LEU A 21 -35.33 42.18 45.77
CA LEU A 21 -34.21 41.83 46.62
C LEU A 21 -34.74 41.14 47.88
N TYR A 22 -34.53 39.83 47.98
CA TYR A 22 -34.49 39.15 49.28
C TYR A 22 -33.04 39.16 49.74
N ALA A 23 -32.84 39.66 50.99
CA ALA A 23 -31.58 39.56 51.66
C ALA A 23 -31.24 38.06 51.84
N ALA A 24 -30.15 37.60 51.25
CA ALA A 24 -29.67 36.26 51.42
C ALA A 24 -28.97 36.12 52.76
N ASP A 25 -29.37 35.13 53.50
CA ASP A 25 -28.70 34.59 54.68
C ASP A 25 -27.40 33.93 54.23
N ASP A 26 -26.30 34.32 54.87
CA ASP A 26 -24.92 33.94 54.50
C ASP A 26 -24.63 32.50 54.93
N GLN A 27 -24.90 31.54 54.05
CA GLN A 27 -24.38 30.18 54.08
C GLN A 27 -23.89 29.80 52.67
N ASP A 28 -22.80 30.41 52.26
CA ASP A 28 -22.13 30.12 50.98
C ASP A 28 -21.40 28.78 51.12
N LYS A 29 -22.12 27.67 50.97
CA LYS A 29 -21.52 26.43 50.45
C LYS A 29 -21.46 26.61 48.97
N ASN A 30 -20.27 26.88 48.41
CA ASN A 30 -19.98 26.78 46.97
C ASN A 30 -20.42 25.40 46.46
N GLU A 31 -21.67 25.28 46.05
CA GLU A 31 -22.21 24.06 45.48
C GLU A 31 -21.59 23.96 44.08
N ILE A 32 -20.74 22.93 43.85
CA ILE A 32 -20.08 22.72 42.57
C ILE A 32 -21.16 22.40 41.55
N GLU A 33 -21.22 23.18 40.45
CA GLU A 33 -22.18 23.04 39.39
C GLU A 33 -22.03 21.67 38.70
N THR A 34 -23.16 20.99 38.45
CA THR A 34 -23.20 19.70 37.74
C THR A 34 -23.52 19.95 36.26
N LEU A 35 -22.67 19.44 35.38
CA LEU A 35 -22.88 19.47 33.92
C LEU A 35 -23.05 18.06 33.39
N THR A 36 -23.82 17.95 32.30
CA THR A 36 -23.89 16.73 31.49
C THR A 36 -22.70 16.64 30.56
N ILE A 37 -22.30 15.44 30.15
CA ILE A 37 -21.22 15.23 29.16
C ILE A 37 -21.60 15.93 27.86
N GLN A 38 -22.83 15.77 27.39
CA GLN A 38 -23.34 16.39 26.14
C GLN A 38 -23.30 17.93 26.22
N GLY A 39 -23.63 18.51 27.37
CA GLY A 39 -23.53 19.95 27.60
C GLY A 39 -22.10 20.47 27.60
N ILE A 40 -21.13 19.62 28.00
CA ILE A 40 -19.71 19.94 27.93
C ILE A 40 -19.20 19.81 26.50
N GLN A 41 -19.56 18.76 25.77
CA GLN A 41 -19.14 18.51 24.39
C GLN A 41 -19.71 19.57 23.43
N GLY A 42 -21.00 19.90 23.54
CA GLY A 42 -21.65 20.80 22.60
C GLY A 42 -21.94 20.19 21.24
N GLU A 43 -22.36 21.01 20.28
CA GLU A 43 -22.69 20.57 18.90
C GLU A 43 -21.61 20.93 17.87
N GLY A 44 -20.46 21.42 18.28
CA GLY A 44 -19.39 21.90 17.41
C GLY A 44 -18.05 21.34 17.77
N GLU A 45 -17.02 21.73 17.02
CA GLU A 45 -15.64 21.27 17.18
C GLU A 45 -14.97 21.67 18.51
N TYR A 46 -15.64 22.46 19.33
CA TYR A 46 -15.11 22.99 20.60
C TYR A 46 -16.18 23.00 21.67
N THR A 47 -15.77 22.71 22.90
CA THR A 47 -16.66 22.83 24.04
C THR A 47 -17.19 24.27 24.21
N PRO A 48 -18.48 24.45 24.49
CA PRO A 48 -19.04 25.80 24.78
C PRO A 48 -18.57 26.36 26.13
N ILE A 49 -17.89 25.56 26.96
CA ILE A 49 -17.50 25.92 28.35
C ILE A 49 -16.10 26.56 28.41
N ALA A 50 -15.18 26.15 27.53
CA ALA A 50 -13.83 26.68 27.48
C ALA A 50 -13.43 26.98 26.03
N LEU A 51 -12.64 28.05 25.81
CA LEU A 51 -12.08 28.34 24.50
C LEU A 51 -10.92 27.37 24.19
N ASP A 52 -10.63 27.18 22.91
CA ASP A 52 -9.48 26.35 22.47
C ASP A 52 -8.19 26.74 23.23
N LYS A 53 -7.45 25.71 23.67
CA LYS A 53 -6.23 25.82 24.50
C LYS A 53 -6.43 26.48 25.86
N HIS A 54 -7.66 26.54 26.34
CA HIS A 54 -8.02 27.11 27.62
C HIS A 54 -8.60 26.03 28.56
N ILE A 55 -8.62 26.38 29.82
CA ILE A 55 -9.18 25.56 30.89
C ILE A 55 -10.31 26.37 31.51
N SER A 56 -11.42 25.71 31.83
CA SER A 56 -12.55 26.35 32.54
C SER A 56 -12.08 27.05 33.83
N ALA A 57 -12.68 28.21 34.09
CA ALA A 57 -12.32 29.01 35.26
C ALA A 57 -12.61 28.30 36.60
N GLN A 58 -13.66 27.47 36.62
CA GLN A 58 -14.09 26.70 37.79
C GLN A 58 -14.11 25.20 37.50
N GLN A 59 -14.21 24.41 38.55
CA GLN A 59 -14.43 22.98 38.45
C GLN A 59 -15.92 22.67 38.35
N TYR A 60 -16.21 21.57 37.69
CA TYR A 60 -17.57 21.07 37.49
C TYR A 60 -17.67 19.62 37.96
N GLN A 61 -18.87 19.22 38.33
CA GLN A 61 -19.22 17.86 38.66
C GLN A 61 -19.84 17.17 37.43
N VAL A 62 -19.31 16.00 37.08
CA VAL A 62 -19.72 15.25 35.88
C VAL A 62 -19.90 13.80 36.20
N ASN A 63 -21.01 13.20 35.75
CA ASN A 63 -21.33 11.78 35.96
C ASN A 63 -21.19 10.98 34.69
N GLY A 64 -20.75 9.70 34.78
CA GLY A 64 -20.71 8.79 33.66
C GLY A 64 -20.30 7.38 34.07
N ILE A 65 -20.51 6.42 33.17
CA ILE A 65 -20.05 5.03 33.31
C ILE A 65 -18.69 4.89 32.64
N ILE A 66 -17.71 4.34 33.34
CA ILE A 66 -16.38 4.08 32.78
C ILE A 66 -16.48 3.03 31.66
N THR A 67 -16.03 3.38 30.46
CA THR A 67 -16.07 2.53 29.27
C THR A 67 -14.69 1.94 28.91
N ALA A 68 -13.61 2.67 29.18
CA ALA A 68 -12.24 2.20 28.97
C ALA A 68 -11.26 2.89 29.91
N ILE A 69 -10.12 2.23 30.22
CA ILE A 69 -9.09 2.76 31.11
C ILE A 69 -7.75 2.81 30.37
N GLN A 70 -7.19 4.01 30.26
CA GLN A 70 -5.86 4.27 29.76
C GLN A 70 -4.84 4.21 30.90
N GLN A 71 -4.14 3.09 31.01
CA GLN A 71 -3.20 2.86 32.13
C GLN A 71 -1.84 3.56 31.95
N HIS A 72 -1.44 3.88 30.72
CA HIS A 72 -0.12 4.41 30.41
C HIS A 72 -0.19 5.70 29.60
N ASN A 73 0.82 6.55 29.75
CA ASN A 73 0.95 7.68 28.84
C ASN A 73 1.37 7.20 27.45
N LEU A 74 0.58 7.51 26.43
CA LEU A 74 0.86 7.24 25.04
C LEU A 74 1.15 8.55 24.30
N GLY A 75 2.43 8.86 24.13
CA GLY A 75 2.85 10.11 23.48
C GLY A 75 2.60 11.36 24.32
N LYS A 76 2.48 12.50 23.64
CA LYS A 76 2.26 13.80 24.29
C LYS A 76 0.82 14.01 24.70
N ASP A 77 -0.11 13.52 23.91
CA ASP A 77 -1.51 13.93 23.97
C ASP A 77 -2.38 12.94 24.72
N LEU A 78 -2.28 11.64 24.49
CA LEU A 78 -3.02 10.65 25.26
C LEU A 78 -2.27 10.32 26.56
N LYS A 79 -2.69 10.93 27.64
CA LYS A 79 -2.17 10.69 28.99
C LYS A 79 -2.94 9.58 29.69
N GLN A 80 -2.43 9.14 30.84
CA GLN A 80 -3.12 8.23 31.72
C GLN A 80 -4.49 8.80 32.15
N GLY A 81 -5.51 7.95 32.20
CA GLY A 81 -6.86 8.37 32.53
C GLY A 81 -7.90 7.29 32.19
N PHE A 82 -9.12 7.70 31.98
CA PHE A 82 -10.21 6.80 31.58
C PHE A 82 -11.24 7.53 30.71
N PHE A 83 -11.94 6.77 29.92
CA PHE A 83 -13.11 7.22 29.18
C PHE A 83 -14.36 6.92 30.00
N MET A 84 -15.31 7.83 29.99
CA MET A 84 -16.63 7.61 30.58
C MET A 84 -17.72 8.15 29.66
N GLN A 85 -18.89 7.55 29.72
CA GLN A 85 -20.02 7.88 28.86
C GLN A 85 -21.30 7.99 29.67
N ALA A 86 -22.13 8.97 29.35
CA ALA A 86 -23.47 9.13 29.89
C ALA A 86 -24.51 8.36 29.06
N ALA A 87 -25.74 8.31 29.55
CA ALA A 87 -26.87 7.91 28.73
C ALA A 87 -27.10 8.92 27.60
N THR A 88 -27.50 8.43 26.43
CA THR A 88 -27.68 9.31 25.27
C THR A 88 -28.82 10.32 25.49
N ASP A 89 -28.60 11.55 25.06
CA ASP A 89 -29.63 12.61 24.99
C ASP A 89 -30.44 12.54 23.69
N ASN A 90 -30.13 11.58 22.80
CA ASN A 90 -30.69 11.41 21.46
C ASN A 90 -30.41 12.59 20.50
N ASN A 91 -29.44 13.43 20.80
CA ASN A 91 -28.96 14.45 19.87
C ASN A 91 -27.77 13.89 19.06
N PRO A 92 -27.90 13.67 17.76
CA PRO A 92 -26.84 13.05 16.96
C PRO A 92 -25.62 13.97 16.72
N LYS A 93 -25.66 15.21 17.20
CA LYS A 93 -24.58 16.17 17.05
C LYS A 93 -23.69 16.29 18.27
N THR A 94 -24.17 15.85 19.43
CA THR A 94 -23.40 15.89 20.67
C THR A 94 -22.79 14.53 20.96
N SER A 95 -21.57 14.50 21.54
CA SER A 95 -21.01 13.26 22.06
C SER A 95 -21.56 12.97 23.46
N ASP A 96 -21.86 11.69 23.70
CA ASP A 96 -22.23 11.17 25.04
C ASP A 96 -20.98 10.78 25.86
N GLY A 97 -19.77 10.83 25.30
CA GLY A 97 -18.51 10.40 25.90
C GLY A 97 -17.55 11.52 26.24
N ILE A 98 -16.64 11.30 27.19
CA ILE A 98 -15.56 12.24 27.51
C ILE A 98 -14.35 11.51 28.09
N PHE A 99 -13.14 12.00 27.83
CA PHE A 99 -11.91 11.52 28.43
C PHE A 99 -11.58 12.27 29.73
N VAL A 100 -11.25 11.54 30.79
CA VAL A 100 -10.82 12.07 32.08
C VAL A 100 -9.32 11.83 32.23
N GLN A 101 -8.52 12.88 32.06
CA GLN A 101 -7.07 12.83 32.21
C GLN A 101 -6.66 12.88 33.68
N THR A 102 -6.19 11.76 34.21
CA THR A 102 -5.79 11.66 35.62
C THR A 102 -4.89 10.46 35.85
N SER A 103 -4.01 10.55 36.84
CA SER A 103 -3.27 9.40 37.38
C SER A 103 -4.03 8.64 38.48
N LYS A 104 -5.21 9.13 38.91
CA LYS A 104 -6.03 8.54 39.99
C LYS A 104 -6.91 7.41 39.41
N ILE A 105 -6.31 6.39 38.83
CA ILE A 105 -7.05 5.27 38.18
C ILE A 105 -6.99 3.97 38.98
N THR A 106 -6.24 3.92 40.07
CA THR A 106 -6.09 2.72 40.88
C THR A 106 -7.44 2.29 41.47
N GLY A 107 -7.84 1.04 41.16
CA GLY A 107 -9.11 0.47 41.61
C GLY A 107 -10.32 0.82 40.74
N LEU A 108 -10.18 1.66 39.73
CA LEU A 108 -11.23 1.90 38.75
C LEU A 108 -11.38 0.70 37.80
N LYS A 109 -12.62 0.44 37.39
CA LYS A 109 -12.98 -0.64 36.45
C LYS A 109 -14.05 -0.15 35.47
N THR A 110 -14.08 -0.72 34.30
CA THR A 110 -15.19 -0.56 33.33
C THR A 110 -16.51 -1.00 33.97
N GLY A 111 -17.62 -0.34 33.64
CA GLY A 111 -18.92 -0.59 34.24
C GLY A 111 -19.13 0.10 35.62
N GLN A 112 -18.16 0.83 36.16
CA GLN A 112 -18.41 1.68 37.32
C GLN A 112 -19.01 3.01 36.89
N GLU A 113 -20.10 3.41 37.51
CA GLU A 113 -20.62 4.76 37.45
C GLU A 113 -19.83 5.64 38.41
N VAL A 114 -19.32 6.75 37.96
CA VAL A 114 -18.49 7.67 38.72
C VAL A 114 -19.01 9.10 38.66
N ASN A 115 -18.78 9.82 39.75
CA ASN A 115 -18.90 11.26 39.80
C ASN A 115 -17.49 11.85 39.84
N VAL A 116 -17.17 12.74 38.93
CA VAL A 116 -15.85 13.38 38.78
C VAL A 116 -15.98 14.87 39.00
N ILE A 117 -15.12 15.45 39.87
CA ILE A 117 -14.96 16.89 40.03
C ILE A 117 -13.66 17.29 39.33
N ALA A 118 -13.75 18.13 38.31
CA ALA A 118 -12.61 18.50 37.46
C ALA A 118 -12.82 19.81 36.71
N ASN A 119 -11.73 20.37 36.15
CA ASN A 119 -11.83 21.41 35.15
C ASN A 119 -12.08 20.79 33.76
N ILE A 120 -12.77 21.54 32.91
CA ILE A 120 -12.96 21.22 31.50
C ILE A 120 -11.84 21.90 30.72
N SER A 121 -11.21 21.18 29.82
CA SER A 121 -10.15 21.67 28.95
C SER A 121 -10.48 21.38 27.49
N GLU A 122 -10.32 22.42 26.70
CA GLU A 122 -10.30 22.28 25.23
C GLU A 122 -8.84 22.34 24.76
N ASP A 123 -8.37 21.32 24.04
CA ASP A 123 -6.97 21.23 23.62
C ASP A 123 -6.87 20.65 22.20
N PHE A 124 -6.72 21.50 21.19
CA PHE A 124 -6.65 21.10 19.79
C PHE A 124 -7.87 20.31 19.29
N LYS A 125 -9.08 20.74 19.61
CA LYS A 125 -10.36 20.06 19.31
C LYS A 125 -10.57 18.79 20.15
N TRP A 126 -9.93 18.65 21.29
CA TRP A 126 -10.15 17.55 22.21
C TRP A 126 -10.67 18.04 23.54
N THR A 127 -11.95 17.86 23.77
CA THR A 127 -12.63 18.18 25.01
C THR A 127 -12.36 17.09 26.04
N LYS A 128 -11.84 17.47 27.21
CA LYS A 128 -11.48 16.52 28.27
C LYS A 128 -11.62 17.11 29.66
N LEU A 129 -11.75 16.26 30.66
CA LEU A 129 -11.66 16.64 32.07
C LEU A 129 -10.22 16.53 32.53
N ILE A 130 -9.71 17.60 33.17
CA ILE A 130 -8.36 17.68 33.71
C ILE A 130 -8.37 18.25 35.13
N ASN A 131 -7.21 18.26 35.80
CA ASN A 131 -7.09 18.77 37.19
C ASN A 131 -8.13 18.11 38.12
N VAL A 132 -8.26 16.78 38.03
CA VAL A 132 -9.27 16.01 38.75
C VAL A 132 -9.05 16.14 40.23
N GLU A 133 -10.01 16.79 40.93
CA GLU A 133 -10.00 16.93 42.39
C GLU A 133 -10.42 15.61 43.05
N SER A 134 -11.56 15.07 42.64
CA SER A 134 -12.09 13.84 43.23
C SER A 134 -12.75 12.93 42.19
N ILE A 135 -12.75 11.64 42.45
CA ILE A 135 -13.51 10.60 41.75
C ILE A 135 -14.25 9.79 42.81
N LYS A 136 -15.57 9.81 42.78
CA LYS A 136 -16.43 9.03 43.67
C LYS A 136 -17.13 7.94 42.86
N ILE A 137 -16.91 6.67 43.23
CA ILE A 137 -17.68 5.56 42.65
C ILE A 137 -19.08 5.61 43.25
N LEU A 138 -20.09 5.70 42.37
CA LEU A 138 -21.49 5.74 42.75
C LEU A 138 -22.08 4.32 42.79
N THR A 139 -21.86 3.57 41.72
CA THR A 139 -22.33 2.19 41.60
C THR A 139 -21.27 1.32 40.90
N ASN A 140 -21.38 0.01 41.01
CA ASN A 140 -20.49 -0.96 40.37
C ASN A 140 -21.29 -1.88 39.47
N ASP A 141 -20.57 -2.55 38.55
CA ASP A 141 -21.10 -3.62 37.69
C ASP A 141 -22.31 -3.20 36.85
N ASN A 142 -22.36 -1.90 36.47
CA ASN A 142 -23.37 -1.43 35.54
C ASN A 142 -23.11 -2.02 34.15
N PRO A 143 -24.17 -2.29 33.35
CA PRO A 143 -23.97 -2.57 31.93
C PRO A 143 -23.30 -1.36 31.27
N LEU A 144 -22.40 -1.62 30.33
CA LEU A 144 -21.83 -0.54 29.54
C LEU A 144 -22.94 0.16 28.75
N PRO A 145 -22.79 1.47 28.47
CA PRO A 145 -23.70 2.17 27.58
C PRO A 145 -23.86 1.42 26.25
N PRO A 146 -25.01 1.51 25.57
CA PRO A 146 -25.20 0.91 24.27
C PRO A 146 -24.11 1.35 23.31
N ILE A 147 -23.48 0.38 22.62
CA ILE A 147 -22.39 0.65 21.70
C ILE A 147 -22.98 1.30 20.45
N THR A 148 -22.46 2.49 20.11
CA THR A 148 -22.88 3.22 18.89
C THR A 148 -22.09 2.72 17.69
N VAL A 149 -22.75 2.37 16.59
CA VAL A 149 -22.10 2.00 15.35
C VAL A 149 -21.58 3.26 14.65
N LEU A 150 -20.29 3.27 14.29
CA LEU A 150 -19.72 4.33 13.47
C LEU A 150 -20.38 4.32 12.09
N THR A 151 -20.91 5.46 11.68
CA THR A 151 -21.48 5.64 10.34
C THR A 151 -20.91 6.91 9.72
N PHE A 152 -20.58 6.82 8.46
CA PHE A 152 -20.05 7.93 7.67
C PHE A 152 -20.96 8.18 6.48
N ASP A 153 -20.93 9.38 5.96
CA ASP A 153 -21.60 9.73 4.70
C ASP A 153 -20.63 10.47 3.77
N ASN A 154 -20.97 10.55 2.49
CA ASN A 154 -20.11 11.19 1.49
C ASN A 154 -19.95 12.70 1.70
N ALA A 155 -20.81 13.33 2.49
CA ALA A 155 -20.75 14.77 2.76
C ALA A 155 -19.87 15.08 3.98
N ASN A 156 -19.84 14.17 4.98
CA ASN A 156 -19.16 14.34 6.26
C ASN A 156 -18.26 13.14 6.56
N LYS A 157 -17.35 12.84 5.65
CA LYS A 157 -16.37 11.76 5.83
C LYS A 157 -15.53 12.00 7.08
N PHE A 158 -15.50 11.00 7.97
CA PHE A 158 -14.74 11.03 9.22
C PHE A 158 -15.04 12.22 10.15
N ASP A 159 -16.31 12.68 10.19
CA ASP A 159 -16.79 13.48 11.30
C ASP A 159 -16.86 12.64 12.57
N LEU A 160 -15.75 12.59 13.31
CA LEU A 160 -15.59 11.82 14.54
C LEU A 160 -15.82 12.66 15.80
N GLU A 161 -16.00 13.97 15.68
CA GLU A 161 -16.28 14.89 16.77
C GLU A 161 -17.47 14.41 17.62
N ARG A 162 -18.60 14.09 16.96
CA ARG A 162 -19.82 13.60 17.59
C ARG A 162 -19.68 12.24 18.32
N TYR A 163 -18.54 11.57 18.15
CA TYR A 163 -18.22 10.29 18.81
C TYR A 163 -17.07 10.43 19.81
N GLU A 164 -16.56 11.65 20.03
CA GLU A 164 -15.41 11.88 20.90
C GLU A 164 -15.65 11.29 22.29
N GLY A 165 -14.73 10.45 22.77
CA GLY A 165 -14.84 9.79 24.07
C GLY A 165 -15.86 8.65 24.17
N MET A 166 -16.68 8.42 23.14
CA MET A 166 -17.70 7.37 23.15
C MET A 166 -17.12 5.97 22.88
N LEU A 167 -17.78 4.96 23.44
CA LEU A 167 -17.62 3.56 23.06
C LEU A 167 -18.40 3.30 21.78
N VAL A 168 -17.68 2.88 20.74
CA VAL A 168 -18.21 2.72 19.40
C VAL A 168 -17.82 1.37 18.80
N ARG A 169 -18.54 0.97 17.74
CA ARG A 169 -18.26 -0.25 16.96
C ARG A 169 -18.13 0.08 15.49
N ILE A 170 -17.11 -0.50 14.87
CA ILE A 170 -17.02 -0.61 13.41
C ILE A 170 -17.72 -1.90 13.01
N ASN A 171 -18.63 -1.84 12.07
CA ASN A 171 -19.26 -3.01 11.44
C ASN A 171 -19.31 -2.84 9.92
N GLU A 172 -19.85 -3.82 9.20
CA GLU A 172 -19.96 -3.77 7.73
C GLU A 172 -20.63 -2.50 7.19
N ASN A 173 -21.60 -1.93 7.95
CA ASN A 173 -22.30 -0.70 7.56
C ASN A 173 -21.44 0.56 7.77
N SER A 174 -20.29 0.45 8.44
CA SER A 174 -19.33 1.55 8.55
C SER A 174 -18.53 1.74 7.25
N ASP A 175 -18.56 0.77 6.36
CA ASP A 175 -17.88 0.77 5.06
C ASP A 175 -16.39 1.16 5.18
N LEU A 176 -15.70 0.59 6.18
CA LEU A 176 -14.30 0.85 6.46
C LEU A 176 -13.43 -0.30 6.01
N ASN A 177 -12.44 0.03 5.17
CA ASN A 177 -11.53 -0.91 4.55
C ASN A 177 -10.10 -0.72 5.05
N VAL A 178 -9.37 -1.80 5.27
CA VAL A 178 -7.96 -1.75 5.64
C VAL A 178 -7.15 -1.19 4.47
N THR A 179 -6.56 -0.02 4.62
CA THR A 179 -5.66 0.58 3.63
C THR A 179 -4.19 0.48 4.02
N LYS A 180 -3.93 0.22 5.32
CA LYS A 180 -2.62 -0.17 5.85
C LYS A 180 -2.84 -1.12 7.02
N ASN A 181 -2.39 -2.35 6.87
CA ASN A 181 -2.64 -3.40 7.87
C ASN A 181 -1.69 -3.35 9.08
N TYR A 182 -0.51 -2.73 8.95
CA TYR A 182 0.43 -2.57 10.05
C TYR A 182 1.30 -1.33 9.88
N GLY A 183 1.46 -0.58 10.95
CA GLY A 183 2.44 0.47 11.11
C GLY A 183 2.96 0.48 12.53
N PHE A 184 4.23 0.81 12.72
CA PHE A 184 4.84 0.92 14.02
C PHE A 184 5.43 2.32 14.20
N ASP A 185 5.02 3.00 15.27
CA ASP A 185 5.59 4.28 15.68
C ASP A 185 6.68 4.04 16.73
N PHE A 186 7.93 4.07 16.28
CA PHE A 186 9.08 3.86 17.16
C PHE A 186 9.20 4.87 18.30
N ASN A 187 8.74 6.10 18.13
CA ASN A 187 8.85 7.12 19.15
C ASN A 187 7.84 6.91 20.29
N SER A 188 6.66 6.42 19.96
CA SER A 188 5.58 6.15 20.92
C SER A 188 5.46 4.68 21.27
N TYR A 189 6.15 3.78 20.60
CA TYR A 189 6.02 2.32 20.74
C TYR A 189 4.59 1.83 20.58
N ARG A 190 3.90 2.34 19.56
CA ARG A 190 2.52 1.96 19.24
C ARG A 190 2.43 1.26 17.90
N SER A 191 1.62 0.23 17.84
CA SER A 191 1.18 -0.38 16.60
C SER A 191 -0.09 0.31 16.12
N ASN A 192 -0.20 0.56 14.84
CA ASN A 192 -1.39 1.13 14.22
C ASN A 192 -1.78 0.41 12.94
N MET A 193 -3.06 0.54 12.59
CA MET A 193 -3.63 0.19 11.31
C MET A 193 -4.38 1.42 10.80
N LEU A 194 -4.53 1.56 9.50
CA LEU A 194 -5.28 2.64 8.89
C LEU A 194 -6.45 2.07 8.09
N LEU A 195 -7.62 2.64 8.30
CA LEU A 195 -8.83 2.32 7.55
C LEU A 195 -9.22 3.50 6.67
N SER A 196 -9.73 3.21 5.48
CA SER A 196 -10.32 4.19 4.56
C SER A 196 -11.81 3.91 4.36
N TYR A 197 -12.59 4.95 4.10
CA TYR A 197 -14.02 4.87 3.85
C TYR A 197 -14.32 4.50 2.40
N GLY A 198 -15.23 3.56 2.18
CA GLY A 198 -15.76 3.14 0.88
C GLY A 198 -14.82 2.22 0.10
N THR A 199 -13.57 2.58 -0.06
CA THR A 199 -12.55 1.79 -0.79
C THR A 199 -11.17 2.02 -0.21
N VAL A 200 -10.23 1.13 -0.55
CA VAL A 200 -8.81 1.38 -0.27
C VAL A 200 -8.32 2.63 -1.01
N ASN A 201 -7.36 3.31 -0.42
CA ASN A 201 -6.75 4.46 -1.08
C ASN A 201 -5.91 4.01 -2.28
N VAL A 202 -6.16 4.60 -3.43
CA VAL A 202 -5.43 4.36 -4.67
C VAL A 202 -4.60 5.60 -5.00
N HIS A 203 -3.36 5.40 -5.45
CA HIS A 203 -2.51 6.53 -5.84
C HIS A 203 -3.18 7.34 -6.96
N PRO A 204 -3.21 8.70 -6.89
CA PRO A 204 -3.90 9.52 -7.88
C PRO A 204 -3.50 9.22 -9.33
N ASN A 205 -2.21 9.03 -9.60
CA ASN A 205 -1.69 8.73 -10.93
C ASN A 205 -1.92 7.26 -11.38
N GLN A 206 -2.50 6.41 -10.52
CA GLN A 206 -3.01 5.11 -10.94
C GLN A 206 -4.36 5.26 -11.66
N THR A 207 -5.20 6.18 -11.20
CA THR A 207 -6.56 6.37 -11.71
C THR A 207 -6.68 7.51 -12.74
N HIS A 208 -5.90 8.56 -12.61
CA HIS A 208 -5.95 9.77 -13.42
C HIS A 208 -4.58 10.11 -14.01
N ALA A 209 -4.56 10.80 -15.15
CA ALA A 209 -3.33 11.38 -15.67
C ALA A 209 -2.80 12.49 -14.73
N PRO A 210 -1.47 12.70 -14.67
CA PRO A 210 -0.87 13.73 -13.83
C PRO A 210 -1.42 15.13 -14.14
N THR A 211 -1.76 15.86 -13.10
CA THR A 211 -2.16 17.27 -13.19
C THR A 211 -1.57 18.04 -12.01
N THR A 212 -1.22 19.29 -12.20
CA THR A 212 -0.74 20.19 -11.13
C THR A 212 -1.80 20.53 -10.09
N SER A 213 -3.04 20.10 -10.32
CA SER A 213 -4.21 20.38 -9.47
C SER A 213 -4.67 19.19 -8.64
N HIS A 214 -3.80 18.20 -8.35
CA HIS A 214 -4.14 17.19 -7.36
C HIS A 214 -4.32 17.88 -6.01
N ALA A 215 -5.57 18.24 -5.71
CA ALA A 215 -5.95 18.61 -4.36
C ALA A 215 -5.40 17.54 -3.41
N LYS A 216 -4.85 17.95 -2.26
CA LYS A 216 -4.62 16.98 -1.17
C LYS A 216 -5.92 16.19 -1.07
N GLN A 217 -5.85 14.90 -1.36
CA GLN A 217 -6.91 14.01 -0.94
C GLN A 217 -7.07 14.27 0.55
N PRO A 218 -8.25 14.60 1.06
CA PRO A 218 -8.45 14.64 2.49
C PRO A 218 -7.88 13.32 3.02
N ASN A 219 -7.17 13.37 4.13
CA ASN A 219 -6.77 12.15 4.83
C ASN A 219 -8.03 11.53 5.44
N ASP A 220 -8.89 10.96 4.61
CA ASP A 220 -10.09 10.22 4.99
C ASP A 220 -9.68 8.88 5.60
N LEU A 221 -8.82 8.92 6.65
CA LEU A 221 -8.22 7.78 7.29
C LEU A 221 -8.58 7.74 8.77
N LEU A 222 -9.14 6.61 9.21
CA LEU A 222 -9.27 6.31 10.63
C LEU A 222 -8.04 5.55 11.11
N VAL A 223 -7.37 6.09 12.12
CA VAL A 223 -6.23 5.43 12.75
C VAL A 223 -6.74 4.51 13.84
N ILE A 224 -6.43 3.21 13.73
CA ILE A 224 -6.72 2.20 14.74
C ILE A 224 -5.46 1.98 15.57
N GLU A 225 -5.57 2.10 16.88
CA GLU A 225 -4.45 1.95 17.82
C GLU A 225 -4.83 1.11 19.05
N SER A 226 -3.81 0.70 19.80
CA SER A 226 -3.99 0.02 21.08
C SER A 226 -3.72 0.97 22.24
N PHE A 227 -4.25 0.64 23.43
CA PHE A 227 -3.95 1.33 24.68
C PHE A 227 -2.57 1.01 25.26
N THR A 228 -1.89 0.01 24.74
CA THR A 228 -0.61 -0.44 25.25
C THR A 228 0.51 -0.01 24.31
N LYS A 229 1.68 0.30 24.89
CA LYS A 229 2.91 0.32 24.11
C LYS A 229 3.18 -1.12 23.69
N ALA A 230 3.28 -1.35 22.40
CA ALA A 230 3.67 -2.64 21.87
C ALA A 230 5.21 -2.70 21.76
N PRO A 231 5.93 -3.20 22.74
CA PRO A 231 7.35 -3.44 22.59
C PRO A 231 7.52 -4.53 21.54
N ASN A 232 8.48 -4.34 20.65
CA ASN A 232 8.92 -5.40 19.72
C ASN A 232 7.92 -5.77 18.61
N GLY A 233 7.01 -4.88 18.26
CA GLY A 233 6.07 -5.13 17.17
C GLY A 233 4.88 -6.01 17.55
N ASP A 234 4.66 -6.29 18.84
CA ASP A 234 3.44 -6.97 19.29
C ASP A 234 2.20 -6.22 18.81
N ILE A 235 1.17 -6.95 18.44
CA ILE A 235 -0.10 -6.41 18.00
C ILE A 235 -1.19 -6.87 18.98
N PRO A 236 -1.37 -6.15 20.09
CA PRO A 236 -2.14 -6.64 21.22
C PRO A 236 -3.65 -6.79 20.94
N TRP A 237 -4.16 -6.20 19.86
CA TRP A 237 -5.59 -6.22 19.54
C TRP A 237 -5.97 -7.27 18.47
N TYR A 238 -5.01 -8.08 17.98
CA TYR A 238 -5.30 -9.28 17.19
C TYR A 238 -4.26 -10.39 17.44
N PRO A 239 -4.22 -10.96 18.65
CA PRO A 239 -3.16 -11.88 19.06
C PRO A 239 -3.19 -13.25 18.36
N THR A 240 -4.27 -13.59 17.67
CA THR A 240 -4.40 -14.87 16.94
C THR A 240 -3.81 -14.82 15.53
N PHE A 241 -3.41 -13.65 15.03
CA PHE A 241 -2.80 -13.53 13.71
C PHE A 241 -1.37 -14.04 13.70
N GLY A 242 -1.00 -14.76 12.63
CA GLY A 242 0.23 -15.54 12.54
C GLY A 242 1.52 -14.78 12.84
N ALA A 243 1.55 -13.49 12.63
CA ALA A 243 2.73 -12.66 12.83
C ALA A 243 3.18 -12.56 14.31
N ASP A 244 2.30 -12.79 15.28
CA ASP A 244 2.61 -12.59 16.70
C ASP A 244 2.35 -13.80 17.61
N ASN A 245 1.61 -14.81 17.15
CA ASN A 245 1.17 -15.92 18.02
C ASN A 245 2.16 -17.10 18.13
N GLY A 246 3.21 -17.14 17.33
CA GLY A 246 4.22 -18.19 17.40
C GLY A 246 3.74 -19.59 17.02
N THR A 247 2.58 -19.74 16.42
CA THR A 247 2.00 -21.05 16.05
C THR A 247 2.66 -21.72 14.87
N GLY A 248 3.49 -21.01 14.11
CA GLY A 248 4.16 -21.51 12.91
C GLY A 248 3.29 -21.46 11.66
N THR A 249 2.11 -20.82 11.70
CA THR A 249 1.24 -20.59 10.54
C THR A 249 0.90 -19.11 10.37
N THR A 250 0.50 -18.74 9.15
CA THR A 250 -0.01 -17.42 8.79
C THR A 250 -1.46 -17.50 8.31
N ASP A 251 -2.21 -18.51 8.75
CA ASP A 251 -3.58 -18.75 8.29
C ASP A 251 -4.55 -17.65 8.73
N ASN A 252 -4.27 -17.01 9.88
CA ASN A 252 -4.96 -15.80 10.31
C ASN A 252 -4.17 -14.58 9.85
N TYR A 253 -4.75 -13.71 9.06
CA TYR A 253 -4.07 -12.56 8.48
C TYR A 253 -5.03 -11.38 8.28
N ILE A 254 -4.44 -10.20 8.13
CA ILE A 254 -5.13 -8.97 7.72
C ILE A 254 -4.47 -8.48 6.45
N ARG A 255 -5.27 -8.18 5.45
CA ARG A 255 -4.77 -7.67 4.17
C ARG A 255 -5.30 -6.28 3.86
N ILE A 256 -4.59 -5.57 2.99
CA ILE A 256 -5.12 -4.36 2.37
C ILE A 256 -6.36 -4.75 1.54
N GLY A 257 -7.45 -4.03 1.77
CA GLY A 257 -8.75 -4.29 1.15
C GLY A 257 -9.74 -5.03 2.04
N ASP A 258 -9.32 -5.62 3.16
CA ASP A 258 -10.24 -6.27 4.08
C ASP A 258 -11.25 -5.26 4.65
N VAL A 259 -12.51 -5.67 4.73
CA VAL A 259 -13.59 -4.90 5.38
C VAL A 259 -13.59 -5.23 6.86
N VAL A 260 -13.71 -4.21 7.71
CA VAL A 260 -13.71 -4.40 9.17
C VAL A 260 -15.14 -4.57 9.67
N ASP A 261 -15.37 -5.65 10.44
CA ASP A 261 -16.65 -5.93 11.08
C ASP A 261 -16.46 -6.43 12.53
N GLY A 262 -17.13 -5.78 13.47
CA GLY A 262 -17.15 -6.19 14.88
C GLY A 262 -15.99 -5.64 15.73
N LEU A 263 -15.18 -4.70 15.24
CA LEU A 263 -14.15 -4.05 16.06
C LEU A 263 -14.77 -3.00 16.99
N GLU A 264 -14.53 -3.11 18.28
CA GLU A 264 -15.03 -2.18 19.32
C GLU A 264 -13.91 -1.35 19.89
N GLY A 265 -14.20 -0.10 20.22
CA GLY A 265 -13.20 0.81 20.77
C GLY A 265 -13.78 2.13 21.24
N VAL A 266 -12.93 3.00 21.75
CA VAL A 266 -13.29 4.36 22.12
C VAL A 266 -12.60 5.36 21.19
N ILE A 267 -13.29 6.45 20.91
CA ILE A 267 -12.70 7.55 20.12
C ILE A 267 -11.95 8.47 21.05
N GLY A 268 -10.64 8.56 20.85
CA GLY A 268 -9.78 9.52 21.52
C GLY A 268 -9.03 10.38 20.52
N TYR A 269 -8.14 11.23 21.02
CA TYR A 269 -7.41 12.19 20.19
C TYR A 269 -5.92 12.14 20.48
N SER A 270 -5.09 12.19 19.44
CA SER A 270 -3.63 12.21 19.60
C SER A 270 -2.95 12.66 18.30
N TYR A 271 -1.87 13.43 18.39
CA TYR A 271 -1.11 13.95 17.26
C TYR A 271 -1.93 14.74 16.23
N GLY A 272 -2.95 15.46 16.68
CA GLY A 272 -3.75 16.33 15.84
C GLY A 272 -4.92 15.66 15.11
N ASP A 273 -5.20 14.36 15.42
CA ASP A 273 -6.26 13.60 14.77
C ASP A 273 -7.03 12.72 15.77
N TYR A 274 -8.29 12.43 15.44
CA TYR A 274 -9.07 11.41 16.11
C TYR A 274 -8.52 10.03 15.82
N ARG A 275 -8.60 9.14 16.83
CA ARG A 275 -8.10 7.77 16.78
C ARG A 275 -9.08 6.83 17.44
N PHE A 276 -9.15 5.63 16.90
CA PHE A 276 -9.94 4.54 17.45
C PHE A 276 -9.03 3.64 18.31
N TYR A 277 -9.27 3.62 19.62
CA TYR A 277 -8.53 2.77 20.56
C TYR A 277 -9.32 1.50 20.85
N VAL A 278 -8.80 0.37 20.42
CA VAL A 278 -9.48 -0.93 20.47
C VAL A 278 -9.68 -1.40 21.90
N THR A 279 -10.89 -1.86 22.23
CA THR A 279 -11.28 -2.37 23.56
C THR A 279 -11.65 -3.84 23.59
N ASN A 280 -11.96 -4.46 22.44
CA ASN A 280 -12.22 -5.89 22.32
C ASN A 280 -11.05 -6.62 21.63
N GLU A 281 -11.01 -7.95 21.72
CA GLU A 281 -10.10 -8.76 20.92
C GLU A 281 -10.70 -8.95 19.52
N ALA A 282 -9.87 -8.76 18.50
CA ALA A 282 -10.21 -9.10 17.13
C ALA A 282 -10.04 -10.61 16.92
N ASP A 283 -10.90 -11.19 16.08
CA ASP A 283 -10.83 -12.58 15.65
C ASP A 283 -10.83 -12.69 14.12
N THR A 284 -10.86 -13.91 13.59
CA THR A 284 -10.88 -14.16 12.14
C THR A 284 -12.12 -13.63 11.43
N ASN A 285 -13.22 -13.30 12.15
CA ASN A 285 -14.42 -12.74 11.58
C ASN A 285 -14.40 -11.21 11.53
N THR A 286 -13.46 -10.59 12.26
CA THR A 286 -13.34 -9.12 12.33
C THR A 286 -12.84 -8.51 11.03
N PHE A 287 -12.11 -9.28 10.21
CA PHE A 287 -11.54 -8.83 8.94
C PHE A 287 -12.04 -9.72 7.80
N ILE A 288 -12.98 -9.19 7.02
CA ILE A 288 -13.62 -9.90 5.91
C ILE A 288 -12.77 -9.68 4.65
N HIS A 289 -12.18 -10.75 4.13
CA HIS A 289 -11.31 -10.68 2.96
C HIS A 289 -12.09 -10.40 1.67
N THR A 290 -11.73 -9.33 0.97
CA THR A 290 -12.28 -8.98 -0.35
C THR A 290 -11.38 -9.43 -1.50
N ASN A 291 -10.08 -9.59 -1.23
CA ASN A 291 -9.08 -10.12 -2.15
C ASN A 291 -8.28 -11.19 -1.42
N ASP A 292 -8.78 -12.42 -1.42
CA ASP A 292 -8.22 -13.52 -0.63
C ASP A 292 -6.90 -14.04 -1.22
N ARG A 293 -6.13 -14.71 -0.38
CA ARG A 293 -4.89 -15.38 -0.76
C ARG A 293 -5.15 -16.54 -1.70
N THR A 294 -4.25 -16.71 -2.68
CA THR A 294 -4.26 -17.88 -3.56
C THR A 294 -2.90 -18.57 -3.55
N ASP A 295 -2.91 -19.90 -3.64
CA ASP A 295 -1.68 -20.70 -3.63
C ASP A 295 -0.82 -20.56 -4.90
N ALA A 296 -1.43 -20.10 -6.00
CA ALA A 296 -0.81 -19.85 -7.29
C ALA A 296 -1.61 -18.77 -8.04
N PRO A 297 -1.02 -18.11 -9.06
CA PRO A 297 -1.76 -17.18 -9.90
C PRO A 297 -2.99 -17.84 -10.52
N VAL A 298 -4.15 -17.21 -10.38
CA VAL A 298 -5.40 -17.70 -10.97
C VAL A 298 -5.53 -17.13 -12.37
N LEU A 299 -5.36 -17.99 -13.37
CA LEU A 299 -5.38 -17.65 -14.79
C LEU A 299 -6.28 -18.62 -15.57
N LYS A 300 -6.93 -18.12 -16.63
CA LYS A 300 -7.69 -18.95 -17.57
C LYS A 300 -6.79 -19.98 -18.23
N GLN A 301 -7.33 -21.17 -18.43
CA GLN A 301 -6.61 -22.25 -19.07
C GLN A 301 -6.51 -22.05 -20.59
N GLY A 302 -5.46 -22.57 -21.23
CA GLY A 302 -5.30 -22.62 -22.67
C GLY A 302 -4.08 -21.90 -23.23
N GLY A 303 -3.30 -21.26 -22.39
CA GLY A 303 -1.97 -20.74 -22.73
C GLY A 303 -0.97 -21.86 -23.01
N ASP A 304 0.05 -21.54 -23.80
CA ASP A 304 1.19 -22.45 -24.09
C ASP A 304 2.55 -21.81 -23.84
N LEU A 305 2.54 -20.56 -23.41
CA LEU A 305 3.72 -19.82 -22.91
C LEU A 305 3.31 -18.89 -21.78
N ARG A 306 3.87 -19.13 -20.58
CA ARG A 306 3.65 -18.29 -19.40
C ARG A 306 4.88 -17.45 -19.10
N ILE A 307 4.67 -16.15 -18.89
CA ILE A 307 5.74 -15.19 -18.58
C ILE A 307 5.39 -14.46 -17.30
N ALA A 308 6.39 -14.24 -16.42
CA ALA A 308 6.21 -13.48 -15.20
C ALA A 308 7.26 -12.36 -15.06
N SER A 309 6.90 -11.33 -14.33
CA SER A 309 7.74 -10.23 -13.86
C SER A 309 7.74 -10.22 -12.34
N PHE A 310 8.90 -10.19 -11.68
CA PHE A 310 8.97 -10.23 -10.24
C PHE A 310 10.15 -9.41 -9.69
N ASN A 311 9.88 -8.32 -9.00
CA ASN A 311 10.84 -7.62 -8.15
C ASN A 311 10.99 -8.42 -6.83
N VAL A 312 12.20 -8.85 -6.49
CA VAL A 312 12.46 -9.79 -5.38
C VAL A 312 13.03 -9.12 -4.12
N LEU A 313 12.96 -7.81 -4.03
CA LEU A 313 13.36 -7.03 -2.86
C LEU A 313 14.82 -7.33 -2.42
N ASN A 314 15.79 -6.89 -3.23
CA ASN A 314 17.22 -6.95 -2.92
C ASN A 314 17.73 -8.37 -2.55
N TYR A 315 17.66 -9.29 -3.52
CA TYR A 315 18.23 -10.65 -3.37
C TYR A 315 19.75 -10.62 -3.47
N PHE A 316 20.43 -10.64 -2.32
CA PHE A 316 21.88 -10.56 -2.19
C PHE A 316 22.42 -11.83 -1.54
N ASN A 317 23.32 -12.55 -2.23
CA ASN A 317 24.01 -13.71 -1.69
C ASN A 317 25.47 -13.44 -1.31
N SER A 318 25.91 -12.21 -1.42
CA SER A 318 27.24 -11.79 -0.96
C SER A 318 27.39 -11.95 0.55
N PRO A 319 28.62 -12.09 1.05
CA PRO A 319 28.87 -12.09 2.49
C PRO A 319 28.18 -10.94 3.19
N PHE A 320 27.54 -11.19 4.32
CA PHE A 320 26.83 -10.19 5.13
C PHE A 320 27.77 -9.17 5.78
N THR A 321 29.06 -9.38 5.63
CA THR A 321 30.14 -8.42 5.89
C THR A 321 30.40 -7.64 4.61
N HIS A 322 30.71 -6.38 4.66
CA HIS A 322 30.78 -5.38 3.60
C HIS A 322 31.64 -5.70 2.33
N GLU A 323 32.08 -6.92 2.13
CA GLU A 323 32.86 -7.34 0.97
C GLU A 323 32.00 -7.93 -0.15
N THR A 324 31.13 -7.11 -0.74
CA THR A 324 30.32 -7.51 -1.89
C THR A 324 31.10 -7.43 -3.20
N GLN A 325 30.73 -8.29 -4.16
CA GLN A 325 31.38 -8.34 -5.47
C GLN A 325 30.67 -7.49 -6.54
N ASN A 326 29.55 -6.84 -6.20
CA ASN A 326 28.84 -5.97 -7.13
C ASN A 326 29.59 -4.65 -7.39
N PRO A 327 29.25 -3.89 -8.46
CA PRO A 327 29.97 -2.69 -8.85
C PRO A 327 30.10 -1.61 -7.76
N LEU A 328 29.09 -1.50 -6.90
CA LEU A 328 29.07 -0.48 -5.83
C LEU A 328 29.64 -0.99 -4.50
N LYS A 329 29.97 -2.28 -4.40
CA LYS A 329 30.44 -2.94 -3.18
C LYS A 329 29.51 -2.71 -1.99
N GLN A 330 28.21 -2.77 -2.21
CA GLN A 330 27.15 -2.53 -1.23
C GLN A 330 26.29 -3.78 -1.06
N ASN A 331 25.99 -4.16 0.18
CA ASN A 331 24.91 -5.09 0.48
C ASN A 331 23.64 -4.27 0.80
N ARG A 332 22.55 -4.55 0.09
CA ARG A 332 21.22 -3.94 0.31
C ARG A 332 20.18 -4.97 0.74
N GLY A 333 20.52 -6.25 0.74
CA GLY A 333 19.63 -7.36 1.05
C GLY A 333 19.76 -7.83 2.50
N ALA A 334 19.62 -9.14 2.69
CA ALA A 334 19.73 -9.80 3.98
C ALA A 334 21.06 -9.48 4.67
N MET A 335 21.01 -9.27 5.98
CA MET A 335 22.17 -8.93 6.80
C MET A 335 22.66 -10.13 7.62
N THR A 336 21.92 -11.21 7.61
CA THR A 336 22.28 -12.48 8.30
C THR A 336 21.96 -13.67 7.41
N GLN A 337 22.59 -14.82 7.70
CA GLN A 337 22.30 -16.06 7.00
C GLN A 337 20.84 -16.48 7.18
N GLU A 338 20.27 -16.28 8.36
CA GLU A 338 18.87 -16.60 8.65
C GLU A 338 17.91 -15.78 7.81
N GLU A 339 18.13 -14.48 7.69
CA GLU A 339 17.34 -13.60 6.81
C GLU A 339 17.44 -14.03 5.35
N PHE A 340 18.64 -14.37 4.89
CA PHE A 340 18.87 -14.83 3.53
C PHE A 340 18.18 -16.18 3.24
N ASP A 341 18.27 -17.13 4.18
CA ASP A 341 17.60 -18.43 4.04
C ASP A 341 16.08 -18.28 4.01
N LEU A 342 15.54 -17.34 4.79
CA LEU A 342 14.13 -17.00 4.79
C LEU A 342 13.72 -16.38 3.45
N GLN A 343 14.39 -15.30 3.02
CA GLN A 343 14.14 -14.62 1.75
C GLN A 343 14.20 -15.59 0.56
N SER A 344 15.30 -16.31 0.45
CA SER A 344 15.53 -17.23 -0.65
C SER A 344 14.50 -18.36 -0.72
N THR A 345 14.05 -18.85 0.46
CA THR A 345 13.00 -19.88 0.54
C THR A 345 11.64 -19.34 0.05
N LYS A 346 11.25 -18.16 0.50
CA LYS A 346 9.97 -17.53 0.12
C LYS A 346 9.93 -17.25 -1.40
N ILE A 347 10.98 -16.62 -1.94
CA ILE A 347 11.08 -16.27 -3.36
C ILE A 347 11.09 -17.53 -4.24
N ALA A 348 11.93 -18.54 -3.90
CA ALA A 348 11.98 -19.76 -4.69
C ALA A 348 10.65 -20.51 -4.71
N LYS A 349 9.93 -20.57 -3.58
CA LYS A 349 8.58 -21.14 -3.52
C LYS A 349 7.59 -20.37 -4.39
N ALA A 350 7.61 -19.02 -4.34
CA ALA A 350 6.74 -18.19 -5.16
C ALA A 350 6.98 -18.42 -6.66
N ILE A 351 8.25 -18.45 -7.11
CA ILE A 351 8.59 -18.69 -8.51
C ILE A 351 8.13 -20.09 -8.97
N VAL A 352 8.33 -21.12 -8.16
CA VAL A 352 7.84 -22.48 -8.49
C VAL A 352 6.31 -22.50 -8.66
N ARG A 353 5.57 -21.81 -7.79
CA ARG A 353 4.10 -21.75 -7.84
C ARG A 353 3.56 -20.92 -9.01
N MET A 354 4.30 -19.95 -9.51
CA MET A 354 3.94 -19.21 -10.74
C MET A 354 3.87 -20.12 -11.97
N GLN A 355 4.67 -21.20 -12.00
CA GLN A 355 4.81 -22.12 -13.14
C GLN A 355 5.14 -21.39 -14.44
N ALA A 356 5.81 -20.23 -14.37
CA ALA A 356 6.16 -19.46 -15.54
C ALA A 356 7.28 -20.17 -16.34
N ASP A 357 7.24 -19.98 -17.66
CA ASP A 357 8.27 -20.52 -18.57
C ASP A 357 9.44 -19.56 -18.72
N ILE A 358 9.17 -18.26 -18.51
CA ILE A 358 10.17 -17.19 -18.48
C ILE A 358 9.82 -16.26 -17.32
N VAL A 359 10.81 -15.88 -16.51
CA VAL A 359 10.65 -14.91 -15.41
C VAL A 359 11.70 -13.83 -15.53
N GLY A 360 11.23 -12.58 -15.64
CA GLY A 360 12.09 -11.41 -15.44
C GLY A 360 12.17 -11.08 -13.96
N LEU A 361 13.38 -10.92 -13.47
CA LEU A 361 13.68 -10.67 -12.07
C LEU A 361 14.34 -9.30 -11.94
N MET A 362 13.90 -8.49 -10.98
CA MET A 362 14.52 -7.24 -10.59
C MET A 362 15.07 -7.36 -9.17
N GLU A 363 16.05 -6.51 -8.85
CA GLU A 363 16.72 -6.45 -7.55
C GLU A 363 17.54 -7.69 -7.18
N ILE A 364 18.06 -8.39 -8.19
CA ILE A 364 19.09 -9.40 -7.99
C ILE A 364 20.46 -8.71 -7.84
N GLU A 365 21.26 -9.13 -6.86
CA GLU A 365 22.62 -8.60 -6.71
C GLU A 365 23.41 -8.73 -8.02
N ASN A 366 24.03 -7.65 -8.45
CA ASN A 366 24.78 -7.54 -9.68
C ASN A 366 26.23 -8.06 -9.49
N ASN A 367 26.37 -9.30 -8.98
CA ASN A 367 27.68 -9.90 -8.67
C ASN A 367 28.17 -10.89 -9.74
N GLY A 368 27.56 -10.85 -10.93
CA GLY A 368 27.98 -11.59 -12.11
C GLY A 368 27.14 -12.84 -12.41
N PHE A 369 27.77 -13.78 -13.16
CA PHE A 369 27.07 -14.93 -13.76
C PHE A 369 27.75 -16.27 -13.49
N LYS A 370 28.69 -16.30 -12.54
CA LYS A 370 29.40 -17.50 -12.14
C LYS A 370 28.57 -18.34 -11.17
N SER A 371 29.10 -19.51 -10.80
CA SER A 371 28.45 -20.44 -9.86
C SER A 371 28.19 -19.85 -8.47
N ASP A 372 28.90 -18.82 -8.08
CA ASP A 372 28.78 -18.08 -6.82
C ASP A 372 27.88 -16.83 -6.91
N SER A 373 27.31 -16.55 -8.08
CA SER A 373 26.44 -15.37 -8.27
C SER A 373 25.05 -15.53 -7.67
N ALA A 374 24.40 -14.41 -7.33
CA ALA A 374 23.06 -14.39 -6.77
C ALA A 374 22.01 -15.03 -7.71
N VAL A 375 22.10 -14.77 -9.02
CA VAL A 375 21.18 -15.39 -9.98
C VAL A 375 21.37 -16.93 -10.06
N ASN A 376 22.61 -17.42 -9.98
CA ASN A 376 22.87 -18.86 -9.96
C ASN A 376 22.38 -19.51 -8.66
N ASP A 377 22.59 -18.85 -7.51
CA ASP A 377 22.11 -19.33 -6.21
C ASP A 377 20.58 -19.47 -6.23
N LEU A 378 19.87 -18.44 -6.69
CA LEU A 378 18.41 -18.46 -6.78
C LEU A 378 17.92 -19.57 -7.71
N VAL A 379 18.50 -19.70 -8.90
CA VAL A 379 18.13 -20.78 -9.87
C VAL A 379 18.37 -22.15 -9.27
N THR A 380 19.47 -22.35 -8.57
CA THR A 380 19.75 -23.61 -7.87
C THR A 380 18.64 -23.92 -6.85
N LYS A 381 18.31 -22.98 -5.99
CA LYS A 381 17.26 -23.13 -4.97
C LYS A 381 15.87 -23.38 -5.57
N ILE A 382 15.58 -22.81 -6.73
CA ILE A 382 14.33 -23.07 -7.47
C ILE A 382 14.33 -24.50 -7.99
N ASN A 383 15.41 -24.91 -8.70
CA ASN A 383 15.52 -26.23 -9.32
C ASN A 383 15.52 -27.36 -8.30
N ASP A 384 16.09 -27.16 -7.12
CA ASP A 384 16.03 -28.13 -6.00
C ASP A 384 14.58 -28.44 -5.54
N ARG A 385 13.62 -27.60 -5.90
CA ARG A 385 12.20 -27.76 -5.58
C ARG A 385 11.38 -28.35 -6.73
N ILE A 386 11.97 -28.49 -7.91
CA ILE A 386 11.32 -29.01 -9.13
C ILE A 386 11.78 -30.45 -9.35
N LYS A 387 10.86 -31.40 -9.26
CA LYS A 387 11.17 -32.83 -9.35
C LYS A 387 11.61 -33.28 -10.74
N ASP A 388 11.02 -32.68 -11.78
CA ASP A 388 11.32 -33.03 -13.18
C ASP A 388 12.47 -32.14 -13.69
N PRO A 389 13.65 -32.69 -13.98
CA PRO A 389 14.77 -31.90 -14.52
C PRO A 389 14.47 -31.22 -15.86
N ALA A 390 13.49 -31.72 -16.64
CA ALA A 390 13.07 -31.07 -17.87
C ALA A 390 12.42 -29.72 -17.65
N GLU A 391 11.84 -29.50 -16.47
CA GLU A 391 11.21 -28.23 -16.07
C GLU A 391 12.18 -27.29 -15.33
N HIS A 392 13.46 -27.65 -15.19
CA HIS A 392 14.46 -26.82 -14.53
C HIS A 392 14.71 -25.52 -15.30
N TYR A 393 14.96 -24.47 -14.54
CA TYR A 393 15.32 -23.16 -15.08
C TYR A 393 16.82 -23.07 -15.38
N ALA A 394 17.12 -22.35 -16.46
CA ALA A 394 18.43 -21.76 -16.74
C ALA A 394 18.31 -20.24 -16.60
N TYR A 395 19.41 -19.51 -16.49
CA TYR A 395 19.42 -18.06 -16.54
C TYR A 395 20.18 -17.54 -17.77
N VAL A 396 19.80 -16.34 -18.22
CA VAL A 396 20.45 -15.69 -19.37
C VAL A 396 21.84 -15.24 -18.96
N LYS A 397 22.87 -15.67 -19.71
CA LYS A 397 24.28 -15.31 -19.49
C LYS A 397 24.79 -14.45 -20.63
N PRO A 398 25.59 -13.38 -20.36
CA PRO A 398 26.31 -12.70 -21.41
C PRO A 398 27.25 -13.63 -22.15
N ASN A 399 27.29 -13.50 -23.47
CA ASN A 399 28.22 -14.26 -24.33
C ASN A 399 29.43 -13.43 -24.80
N ASN A 400 29.51 -12.17 -24.41
CA ASN A 400 30.51 -11.19 -24.84
C ASN A 400 31.53 -10.84 -23.73
N GLY A 401 31.57 -11.59 -22.62
CA GLY A 401 32.50 -11.38 -21.53
C GLY A 401 32.09 -10.29 -20.54
N GLU A 402 30.92 -9.70 -20.67
CA GLU A 402 30.38 -8.77 -19.68
C GLU A 402 30.24 -9.46 -18.30
N LYS A 403 30.76 -8.81 -17.29
CA LYS A 403 30.72 -9.32 -15.91
C LYS A 403 29.43 -8.88 -15.20
N PHE A 404 28.91 -7.70 -15.54
CA PHE A 404 27.78 -7.05 -14.86
C PHE A 404 26.75 -6.54 -15.84
N VAL A 405 25.50 -6.36 -15.39
CA VAL A 405 24.47 -5.62 -16.09
C VAL A 405 24.39 -4.22 -15.50
N GLY A 406 25.03 -3.26 -16.16
CA GLY A 406 25.12 -1.88 -15.64
C GLY A 406 26.03 -1.73 -14.44
N GLY A 407 25.96 -0.55 -13.80
CA GLY A 407 26.87 -0.12 -12.72
C GLY A 407 26.26 -0.10 -11.33
N ASP A 408 24.99 -0.49 -11.15
CA ASP A 408 24.34 -0.51 -9.82
C ASP A 408 24.67 -1.81 -9.05
N ALA A 409 24.46 -1.81 -7.74
CA ALA A 409 24.60 -2.98 -6.89
C ALA A 409 23.58 -4.08 -7.20
N ILE A 410 22.45 -3.72 -7.81
CA ILE A 410 21.37 -4.61 -8.26
C ILE A 410 21.23 -4.56 -9.78
N SER A 411 20.68 -5.62 -10.35
CA SER A 411 20.44 -5.73 -11.78
C SER A 411 19.14 -6.46 -12.09
N SER A 412 18.64 -6.27 -13.30
CA SER A 412 17.60 -7.11 -13.88
C SER A 412 18.23 -8.41 -14.40
N GLN A 413 17.52 -9.53 -14.23
CA GLN A 413 17.93 -10.86 -14.67
C GLN A 413 16.78 -11.58 -15.36
N VAL A 414 17.08 -12.64 -16.12
CA VAL A 414 16.06 -13.48 -16.77
C VAL A 414 16.37 -14.94 -16.51
N ILE A 415 15.38 -15.67 -16.00
CA ILE A 415 15.40 -17.12 -15.92
C ILE A 415 14.35 -17.71 -16.85
N TYR A 416 14.63 -18.87 -17.41
CA TYR A 416 13.75 -19.51 -18.39
C TYR A 416 13.88 -21.03 -18.38
N LYS A 417 12.85 -21.72 -18.88
CA LYS A 417 12.84 -23.19 -19.05
C LYS A 417 13.33 -23.55 -20.45
N PRO A 418 14.49 -24.24 -20.60
CA PRO A 418 15.03 -24.60 -21.92
C PRO A 418 14.14 -25.55 -22.73
N ASN A 419 13.25 -26.31 -22.08
CA ASN A 419 12.26 -27.15 -22.77
C ASN A 419 11.15 -26.35 -23.46
N LYS A 420 10.94 -25.09 -23.06
CA LYS A 420 9.88 -24.20 -23.60
C LYS A 420 10.43 -23.22 -24.63
N VAL A 421 11.59 -22.66 -24.37
CA VAL A 421 12.20 -21.63 -25.21
C VAL A 421 13.70 -21.83 -25.37
N THR A 422 14.26 -21.41 -26.51
CA THR A 422 15.69 -21.43 -26.80
C THR A 422 16.20 -19.99 -26.88
N LEU A 423 17.22 -19.65 -26.11
CA LEU A 423 17.88 -18.34 -26.16
C LEU A 423 18.63 -18.18 -27.50
N GLU A 424 18.21 -17.23 -28.33
CA GLU A 424 18.85 -16.92 -29.62
C GLU A 424 19.81 -15.74 -29.54
N GLN A 425 19.41 -14.70 -28.82
CA GLN A 425 20.21 -13.47 -28.68
C GLN A 425 20.16 -12.94 -27.27
N TYR A 426 21.28 -12.40 -26.84
CA TYR A 426 21.43 -11.64 -25.61
C TYR A 426 21.73 -10.18 -25.96
N ARG A 427 21.03 -9.25 -25.31
CA ARG A 427 21.31 -7.80 -25.43
C ARG A 427 21.24 -7.15 -24.08
N ILE A 428 22.16 -6.21 -23.84
CA ILE A 428 22.03 -5.19 -22.81
C ILE A 428 21.74 -3.87 -23.52
N ILE A 429 20.64 -3.23 -23.17
CA ILE A 429 20.32 -1.87 -23.58
C ILE A 429 20.89 -0.95 -22.50
N LYS A 430 21.95 -0.23 -22.84
CA LYS A 430 22.56 0.78 -21.98
C LYS A 430 21.55 1.90 -21.76
N MET A 431 21.21 2.18 -20.52
CA MET A 431 20.17 3.14 -20.16
C MET A 431 20.75 4.55 -19.91
N PRO A 432 19.93 5.61 -19.98
CA PRO A 432 20.39 6.98 -19.81
C PRO A 432 21.03 7.24 -18.45
N GLU A 433 22.14 7.98 -18.47
CA GLU A 433 22.79 8.53 -17.29
C GLU A 433 22.72 10.06 -17.33
N GLN A 434 22.42 10.70 -16.21
CA GLN A 434 22.43 12.15 -16.08
C GLN A 434 23.75 12.63 -15.51
N HIS A 435 24.39 13.61 -16.17
CA HIS A 435 25.64 14.25 -15.74
C HIS A 435 25.48 15.78 -15.79
N ALA A 436 24.64 16.30 -14.93
CA ALA A 436 24.34 17.72 -14.77
C ALA A 436 25.31 18.43 -13.83
N PRO A 437 25.36 19.77 -13.81
CA PRO A 437 26.06 20.53 -12.80
C PRO A 437 25.52 20.29 -11.39
N ALA A 438 26.38 20.24 -10.38
CA ALA A 438 25.94 20.08 -9.00
C ALA A 438 25.05 21.25 -8.52
N VAL A 439 24.03 20.96 -7.73
CA VAL A 439 23.07 21.94 -7.17
C VAL A 439 23.05 21.85 -5.65
N LYS A 440 23.20 22.99 -4.99
CA LYS A 440 23.00 23.11 -3.54
C LYS A 440 21.55 23.53 -3.27
N TYR A 441 20.87 22.81 -2.40
CA TYR A 441 19.48 23.09 -2.04
C TYR A 441 19.23 22.91 -0.54
N THR A 442 18.05 23.26 -0.09
CA THR A 442 17.60 23.04 1.29
C THR A 442 16.40 22.11 1.24
N ASP A 443 16.46 20.98 1.94
CA ASP A 443 15.39 19.99 1.99
C ASP A 443 14.20 20.46 2.86
N GLU A 444 13.10 19.72 2.82
CA GLU A 444 11.88 20.02 3.58
C GLU A 444 12.10 20.05 5.12
N LYS A 445 13.18 19.46 5.59
CA LYS A 445 13.58 19.47 7.01
C LYS A 445 14.55 20.62 7.32
N ASN A 446 14.64 21.63 6.43
CA ASN A 446 15.56 22.77 6.52
C ASN A 446 17.05 22.38 6.61
N LYS A 447 17.44 21.22 6.07
CA LYS A 447 18.84 20.80 6.00
C LYS A 447 19.45 21.17 4.65
N LYS A 448 20.64 21.76 4.67
CA LYS A 448 21.43 22.02 3.48
C LYS A 448 21.91 20.70 2.86
N ARG A 449 21.65 20.51 1.60
CA ARG A 449 21.99 19.33 0.80
C ARG A 449 22.76 19.73 -0.45
N ASN A 450 23.36 18.75 -1.08
CA ASN A 450 24.02 18.90 -2.37
C ASN A 450 23.60 17.74 -3.27
N GLU A 451 22.96 18.05 -4.41
CA GLU A 451 22.78 17.12 -5.51
C GLU A 451 23.98 17.26 -6.44
N ASN A 452 24.70 16.15 -6.67
CA ASN A 452 25.95 16.17 -7.44
C ASN A 452 25.76 16.20 -8.97
N GLY A 453 24.51 16.06 -9.42
CA GLY A 453 24.12 16.02 -10.83
C GLY A 453 24.36 14.66 -11.51
N ILE A 454 24.80 13.64 -10.78
CA ILE A 454 25.10 12.31 -11.32
C ILE A 454 24.03 11.33 -10.92
N ASN A 455 23.21 10.92 -11.88
CA ASN A 455 22.11 10.00 -11.68
C ASN A 455 22.12 8.90 -12.76
N HIS A 456 21.91 7.66 -12.34
CA HIS A 456 21.96 6.49 -13.20
C HIS A 456 20.62 5.79 -13.27
N GLN A 457 20.26 5.32 -14.46
CA GLN A 457 19.27 4.25 -14.66
C GLN A 457 20.00 2.90 -14.62
N ARG A 458 19.25 1.84 -14.33
CA ARG A 458 19.76 0.47 -14.43
C ARG A 458 19.66 0.01 -15.86
N ASP A 459 20.70 -0.66 -16.36
CA ASP A 459 20.70 -1.20 -17.71
C ASP A 459 19.63 -2.30 -17.85
N THR A 460 18.99 -2.35 -19.03
CA THR A 460 17.95 -3.32 -19.35
C THR A 460 18.57 -4.56 -20.00
N ILE A 461 18.17 -5.74 -19.53
CA ILE A 461 18.48 -7.01 -20.20
C ILE A 461 17.33 -7.36 -21.15
N ALA A 462 17.65 -7.65 -22.43
CA ALA A 462 16.67 -7.88 -23.48
C ALA A 462 17.02 -9.12 -24.33
N PRO A 463 16.86 -10.36 -23.80
CA PRO A 463 17.04 -11.56 -24.56
C PRO A 463 15.93 -11.74 -25.62
N THR A 464 16.31 -12.37 -26.76
CA THR A 464 15.37 -12.87 -27.75
C THR A 464 15.36 -14.38 -27.68
N PHE A 465 14.17 -14.95 -27.47
CA PHE A 465 13.95 -16.39 -27.43
C PHE A 465 13.21 -16.87 -28.67
N LYS A 466 13.59 -18.04 -29.18
CA LYS A 466 12.76 -18.85 -30.07
C LYS A 466 11.82 -19.70 -29.23
N ILE A 467 10.55 -19.73 -29.56
CA ILE A 467 9.56 -20.56 -28.89
C ILE A 467 9.63 -21.99 -29.46
N ASN A 468 9.95 -22.97 -28.63
CA ASN A 468 10.20 -24.34 -29.04
C ASN A 468 8.97 -24.94 -29.74
N GLY A 469 9.22 -25.61 -30.87
CA GLY A 469 8.17 -26.16 -31.73
C GLY A 469 7.49 -25.15 -32.64
N THR A 470 8.03 -23.92 -32.78
CA THR A 470 7.57 -22.88 -33.68
C THR A 470 8.75 -22.18 -34.35
N ASP A 471 8.46 -21.35 -35.40
CA ASP A 471 9.45 -20.42 -35.98
C ASP A 471 9.33 -19.00 -35.40
N LYS A 472 8.53 -18.84 -34.32
CA LYS A 472 8.26 -17.54 -33.72
C LYS A 472 9.33 -17.18 -32.69
N THR A 473 9.74 -15.93 -32.72
CA THR A 473 10.67 -15.35 -31.74
C THR A 473 9.98 -14.28 -30.89
N LEU A 474 10.46 -14.13 -29.67
CA LEU A 474 9.94 -13.16 -28.71
C LEU A 474 11.11 -12.49 -28.00
N THR A 475 11.16 -11.17 -28.05
CA THR A 475 12.10 -10.38 -27.24
C THR A 475 11.41 -9.92 -25.96
N ILE A 476 12.03 -10.22 -24.81
CA ILE A 476 11.55 -9.79 -23.50
C ILE A 476 12.57 -8.80 -22.93
N SER A 477 12.15 -7.57 -22.68
CA SER A 477 12.99 -6.58 -22.01
C SER A 477 12.61 -6.49 -20.53
N VAL A 478 13.57 -6.74 -19.65
CA VAL A 478 13.39 -6.69 -18.20
C VAL A 478 13.99 -5.40 -17.66
N ASN A 479 13.15 -4.58 -17.05
CA ASN A 479 13.46 -3.20 -16.71
C ASN A 479 13.29 -2.97 -15.22
N HIS A 480 14.13 -2.10 -14.66
CA HIS A 480 13.98 -1.57 -13.33
C HIS A 480 14.36 -0.09 -13.37
N PHE A 481 13.38 0.79 -13.52
CA PHE A 481 13.64 2.22 -13.64
C PHE A 481 14.05 2.85 -12.32
N LYS A 482 14.54 4.10 -12.38
CA LYS A 482 15.01 4.84 -11.22
C LYS A 482 13.91 4.99 -10.17
N SER A 483 14.24 4.60 -8.93
CA SER A 483 13.31 4.70 -7.80
C SER A 483 12.91 6.14 -7.50
N LYS A 484 11.65 6.33 -7.11
CA LYS A 484 11.09 7.59 -6.61
C LYS A 484 11.70 8.06 -5.28
N GLY A 485 12.36 7.17 -4.54
CA GLY A 485 13.07 7.49 -3.29
C GLY A 485 14.41 8.20 -3.47
N SER A 486 14.88 8.38 -4.71
CA SER A 486 16.11 9.14 -5.04
C SER A 486 15.76 10.60 -5.31
N THR A 487 16.76 11.48 -5.24
CA THR A 487 16.65 12.88 -5.68
C THR A 487 17.50 13.05 -6.94
N CYS A 488 16.94 13.57 -8.02
CA CYS A 488 17.62 13.87 -9.27
C CYS A 488 17.76 15.39 -9.47
N TRP A 489 18.49 15.78 -10.51
CA TRP A 489 18.84 17.18 -10.75
C TRP A 489 17.61 18.09 -10.94
N GLU A 490 16.63 17.67 -11.68
CA GLU A 490 15.40 18.43 -11.95
C GLU A 490 14.59 18.67 -10.67
N ASP A 491 14.55 17.71 -9.74
CA ASP A 491 13.80 17.81 -8.49
C ASP A 491 14.23 19.00 -7.63
N VAL A 492 15.48 19.47 -7.78
CA VAL A 492 16.09 20.50 -6.94
C VAL A 492 16.57 21.72 -7.72
N ASN A 493 16.57 21.68 -9.05
CA ASN A 493 16.98 22.77 -9.93
C ASN A 493 15.80 23.48 -10.59
N THR A 494 14.67 23.52 -9.91
CA THR A 494 13.44 24.19 -10.38
C THR A 494 12.92 25.17 -9.34
N SER A 495 12.23 26.20 -9.79
CA SER A 495 11.45 27.11 -8.93
C SER A 495 9.99 26.64 -8.74
N GLU A 496 9.61 25.55 -9.40
CA GLU A 496 8.28 24.99 -9.31
C GLU A 496 8.09 24.23 -8.00
N GLN A 497 6.84 24.03 -7.61
CA GLN A 497 6.52 23.24 -6.42
C GLN A 497 6.95 21.81 -6.66
N LEU A 498 7.78 21.29 -5.74
CA LEU A 498 8.28 19.92 -5.80
C LEU A 498 7.09 18.93 -5.88
N ASP A 499 7.13 18.03 -6.85
CA ASP A 499 6.18 16.94 -7.04
C ASP A 499 4.69 17.37 -7.06
N ALA A 500 4.39 18.52 -7.70
CA ALA A 500 3.02 19.05 -7.78
C ALA A 500 2.05 18.08 -8.46
N ASP A 501 2.52 17.29 -9.41
CA ASP A 501 1.75 16.30 -10.16
C ASP A 501 1.83 14.87 -9.60
N LYS A 502 2.48 14.69 -8.44
CA LYS A 502 2.58 13.40 -7.73
C LYS A 502 3.31 12.29 -8.48
N GLN A 503 4.17 12.61 -9.46
CA GLN A 503 4.96 11.60 -10.16
C GLN A 503 6.21 11.14 -9.38
N GLY A 504 6.56 11.84 -8.29
CA GLY A 504 7.70 11.55 -7.44
C GLY A 504 9.05 11.90 -8.07
N SER A 505 10.07 11.94 -7.24
CA SER A 505 11.43 12.34 -7.67
C SER A 505 11.95 11.52 -8.85
N CYS A 506 12.87 12.11 -9.62
CA CYS A 506 13.52 11.51 -10.79
C CYS A 506 12.58 11.18 -11.98
N GLU A 507 11.42 11.80 -12.04
CA GLU A 507 10.46 11.58 -13.13
C GLU A 507 11.10 11.78 -14.52
N ASN A 508 11.74 12.94 -14.74
CA ASN A 508 12.36 13.28 -16.03
C ASN A 508 13.42 12.26 -16.48
N LEU A 509 14.15 11.67 -15.52
CA LEU A 509 15.12 10.61 -15.82
C LEU A 509 14.43 9.28 -16.19
N ARG A 510 13.28 8.95 -15.56
CA ARG A 510 12.45 7.81 -15.96
C ARG A 510 11.82 8.02 -17.34
N VAL A 511 11.40 9.25 -17.66
CA VAL A 511 10.92 9.61 -19.02
C VAL A 511 12.03 9.41 -20.06
N ALA A 512 13.26 9.85 -19.76
CA ALA A 512 14.41 9.62 -20.65
C ALA A 512 14.68 8.13 -20.86
N ALA A 513 14.51 7.32 -19.82
CA ALA A 513 14.64 5.87 -19.89
C ALA A 513 13.54 5.24 -20.76
N ALA A 514 12.28 5.63 -20.58
CA ALA A 514 11.15 5.12 -21.35
C ALA A 514 11.27 5.44 -22.85
N GLU A 515 11.63 6.69 -23.19
CA GLU A 515 11.86 7.11 -24.58
C GLU A 515 13.00 6.30 -25.22
N HIS A 516 14.16 6.21 -24.53
CA HIS A 516 15.31 5.46 -25.03
C HIS A 516 15.03 3.97 -25.19
N LEU A 517 14.33 3.36 -24.23
CA LEU A 517 13.91 1.95 -24.29
C LEU A 517 13.00 1.72 -25.50
N GLY A 518 12.00 2.57 -25.69
CA GLY A 518 11.08 2.49 -26.83
C GLY A 518 11.81 2.60 -28.17
N GLU A 519 12.75 3.53 -28.31
CA GLU A 519 13.61 3.68 -29.51
C GLU A 519 14.52 2.45 -29.74
N ALA A 520 15.10 1.90 -28.69
CA ALA A 520 15.95 0.71 -28.77
C ALA A 520 15.16 -0.53 -29.22
N LEU A 521 13.99 -0.75 -28.61
CA LEU A 521 13.12 -1.89 -28.96
C LEU A 521 12.49 -1.74 -30.34
N ALA A 522 12.21 -0.54 -30.83
CA ALA A 522 11.71 -0.31 -32.18
C ALA A 522 12.68 -0.78 -33.27
N LYS A 523 13.99 -0.87 -32.96
CA LYS A 523 15.04 -1.38 -33.88
C LYS A 523 15.13 -2.91 -33.89
N ILE A 524 14.45 -3.59 -32.99
CA ILE A 524 14.41 -5.06 -32.92
C ILE A 524 13.17 -5.53 -33.67
N SER A 525 13.34 -6.48 -34.60
CA SER A 525 12.22 -7.10 -35.32
C SER A 525 11.47 -8.11 -34.46
N GLY A 526 10.22 -8.43 -34.81
CA GLY A 526 9.40 -9.44 -34.16
C GLY A 526 8.65 -8.93 -32.91
N SER A 527 7.98 -9.85 -32.24
CA SER A 527 7.15 -9.60 -31.05
C SER A 527 7.98 -9.19 -29.85
N LYS A 528 7.46 -8.27 -29.04
CA LYS A 528 8.17 -7.74 -27.89
C LYS A 528 7.26 -7.63 -26.66
N ILE A 529 7.83 -7.89 -25.50
CA ILE A 529 7.20 -7.65 -24.20
C ILE A 529 8.17 -6.83 -23.34
N ILE A 530 7.68 -5.73 -22.77
CA ILE A 530 8.36 -4.95 -21.75
C ILE A 530 7.81 -5.42 -20.39
N ILE A 531 8.68 -5.92 -19.51
CA ILE A 531 8.30 -6.30 -18.17
C ILE A 531 9.21 -5.62 -17.16
N GLY A 532 8.76 -5.52 -15.93
CA GLY A 532 9.57 -5.04 -14.81
C GLY A 532 8.91 -3.93 -14.00
N ASP A 533 9.64 -3.49 -12.99
CA ASP A 533 9.32 -2.36 -12.15
C ASP A 533 9.74 -1.06 -12.84
N LEU A 534 8.76 -0.32 -13.37
CA LEU A 534 8.99 0.95 -14.03
C LEU A 534 9.03 2.14 -13.05
N ASN A 535 8.85 1.89 -11.75
CA ASN A 535 8.80 2.92 -10.70
C ASN A 535 7.87 4.10 -11.05
N SER A 536 6.78 3.80 -11.77
CA SER A 536 5.82 4.79 -12.28
C SER A 536 4.43 4.19 -12.26
N TYR A 537 3.45 4.92 -11.72
CA TYR A 537 2.07 4.48 -11.75
C TYR A 537 1.48 4.53 -13.16
N ALA A 538 0.34 3.89 -13.36
CA ALA A 538 -0.19 3.57 -14.68
C ALA A 538 -0.45 4.77 -15.61
N ASN A 539 -0.66 5.95 -15.07
CA ASN A 539 -0.87 7.18 -15.86
C ASN A 539 0.31 8.17 -15.76
N GLU A 540 1.45 7.76 -15.17
CA GLU A 540 2.64 8.60 -15.13
C GLU A 540 3.37 8.61 -16.46
N ASP A 541 4.10 9.67 -16.72
CA ASP A 541 4.73 9.99 -17.98
C ASP A 541 5.60 8.88 -18.58
N PRO A 542 6.43 8.16 -17.81
CA PRO A 542 7.20 7.06 -18.36
C PRO A 542 6.35 5.94 -18.95
N VAL A 543 5.23 5.61 -18.29
CA VAL A 543 4.28 4.59 -18.77
C VAL A 543 3.51 5.10 -19.99
N ILE A 544 3.10 6.37 -19.97
CA ILE A 544 2.42 7.03 -21.10
C ILE A 544 3.32 7.02 -22.35
N VAL A 545 4.61 7.30 -22.21
CA VAL A 545 5.59 7.25 -23.33
C VAL A 545 5.62 5.85 -23.95
N LEU A 546 5.66 4.80 -23.14
CA LEU A 546 5.68 3.42 -23.64
C LEU A 546 4.33 2.97 -24.22
N THR A 547 3.21 3.47 -23.70
CA THR A 547 1.85 3.06 -24.07
C THR A 547 1.20 4.05 -25.05
N ASN A 548 0.31 4.90 -24.59
CA ASN A 548 -0.40 5.89 -25.38
C ASN A 548 -0.75 7.15 -24.58
N ARG A 549 -1.21 8.20 -25.27
CA ARG A 549 -1.55 9.50 -24.69
C ARG A 549 -3.07 9.78 -24.63
N ASP A 550 -3.90 8.77 -24.76
CA ASP A 550 -5.35 8.95 -24.96
C ASP A 550 -6.03 9.77 -23.85
N ASN A 551 -5.56 9.65 -22.62
CA ASN A 551 -6.13 10.31 -21.43
C ASN A 551 -5.26 11.46 -20.89
N VAL A 552 -4.21 11.87 -21.61
CA VAL A 552 -3.31 12.92 -21.15
C VAL A 552 -3.92 14.30 -21.43
N PRO A 553 -3.95 15.24 -20.45
CA PRO A 553 -4.37 16.61 -20.69
C PRO A 553 -3.57 17.26 -21.82
N LYS A 554 -4.22 18.07 -22.65
CA LYS A 554 -3.59 18.66 -23.87
C LYS A 554 -2.43 19.61 -23.56
N ASP A 555 -2.47 20.21 -22.39
CA ASP A 555 -1.46 21.15 -21.87
C ASP A 555 -0.36 20.47 -21.05
N HIS A 556 -0.50 19.15 -20.79
CA HIS A 556 0.53 18.40 -20.06
C HIS A 556 1.76 18.14 -20.94
N ILE A 557 2.92 18.54 -20.43
CA ILE A 557 4.21 18.44 -21.11
C ILE A 557 5.01 17.30 -20.50
N ILE A 558 5.24 16.25 -21.27
CA ILE A 558 6.14 15.15 -20.89
C ILE A 558 7.58 15.57 -21.25
N LYS A 559 8.47 15.58 -20.26
CA LYS A 559 9.83 16.06 -20.45
C LYS A 559 10.87 15.05 -19.95
N ALA A 560 11.83 14.69 -20.81
CA ALA A 560 12.98 13.87 -20.48
C ALA A 560 14.10 14.72 -19.85
N ALA A 561 14.89 14.08 -18.98
CA ALA A 561 15.94 14.73 -18.19
C ALA A 561 16.99 15.43 -19.03
N ALA A 562 17.44 16.57 -18.52
CA ALA A 562 18.56 17.32 -19.05
C ALA A 562 19.91 16.59 -18.84
N TYR A 563 20.93 16.98 -19.60
CA TYR A 563 22.29 16.48 -19.46
C TYR A 563 22.42 14.96 -19.47
N THR A 564 21.64 14.26 -20.28
CA THR A 564 21.66 12.79 -20.36
C THR A 564 22.62 12.28 -21.43
N TYR A 565 23.23 11.13 -21.12
CA TYR A 565 24.21 10.42 -21.94
C TYR A 565 23.94 8.92 -21.93
N ILE A 566 24.46 8.21 -22.94
CA ILE A 566 24.41 6.74 -23.02
C ILE A 566 25.85 6.19 -22.97
N GLY A 567 26.10 5.25 -22.07
CA GLY A 567 27.38 4.52 -21.97
C GLY A 567 28.52 5.33 -21.40
N GLY A 568 28.25 6.28 -20.52
CA GLY A 568 29.22 7.08 -19.83
C GLY A 568 28.85 8.55 -19.66
N ASP A 569 29.80 9.34 -19.23
CA ASP A 569 29.67 10.79 -18.97
C ASP A 569 29.85 11.64 -20.26
N LYS A 570 29.84 12.95 -20.10
CA LYS A 570 30.05 13.90 -21.20
C LYS A 570 31.37 13.71 -21.98
N LYS A 571 32.37 12.98 -21.47
CA LYS A 571 33.67 12.73 -22.11
C LYS A 571 33.70 11.37 -22.81
N THR A 572 33.03 10.38 -22.25
CA THR A 572 33.12 8.96 -22.68
C THR A 572 31.82 8.45 -23.30
N GLY A 573 30.68 9.02 -22.93
CA GLY A 573 29.36 8.63 -23.41
C GLY A 573 28.90 9.39 -24.65
N THR A 574 27.85 8.89 -25.28
CA THR A 574 27.13 9.59 -26.36
C THR A 574 26.03 10.45 -25.76
N ARG A 575 26.03 11.75 -26.06
CA ARG A 575 25.00 12.68 -25.61
C ARG A 575 23.63 12.32 -26.16
N LEU A 576 22.66 12.12 -25.26
CA LEU A 576 21.27 11.92 -25.63
C LEU A 576 20.49 13.24 -25.64
N TYR A 577 20.51 13.99 -24.52
CA TYR A 577 19.86 15.30 -24.40
C TYR A 577 20.79 16.36 -23.80
N GLY A 578 20.56 17.61 -24.22
CA GLY A 578 21.33 18.79 -23.76
C GLY A 578 20.84 19.35 -22.40
N PRO A 579 21.24 20.60 -22.08
CA PRO A 579 20.90 21.23 -20.80
C PRO A 579 19.40 21.50 -20.61
N GLU A 580 18.61 21.56 -21.71
CA GLU A 580 17.16 21.82 -21.64
C GLU A 580 16.32 20.54 -21.55
N GLY A 581 16.97 19.36 -21.56
CA GLY A 581 16.25 18.10 -21.70
C GLY A 581 15.58 17.95 -23.08
N LYS A 582 14.48 17.19 -23.16
CA LYS A 582 13.71 17.01 -24.39
C LYS A 582 12.22 16.85 -24.10
N VAL A 583 11.36 17.61 -24.76
CA VAL A 583 9.92 17.36 -24.76
C VAL A 583 9.62 16.12 -25.59
N ILE A 584 8.90 15.18 -25.02
CA ILE A 584 8.53 13.90 -25.64
C ILE A 584 7.09 13.96 -26.13
N ASN A 585 6.91 13.92 -27.44
CA ASN A 585 5.60 13.92 -28.09
C ASN A 585 5.19 12.56 -28.66
N LYS A 586 6.14 11.62 -28.72
CA LYS A 586 5.94 10.28 -29.27
C LYS A 586 5.52 9.31 -28.16
N ASN A 587 4.74 8.30 -28.53
CA ASN A 587 4.52 7.08 -27.74
C ASN A 587 4.83 5.85 -28.60
N TYR A 588 4.97 4.68 -27.95
CA TYR A 588 5.40 3.44 -28.59
C TYR A 588 4.30 2.42 -28.79
N GLY A 589 3.08 2.68 -28.29
CA GLY A 589 1.88 1.89 -28.55
C GLY A 589 1.83 0.51 -27.89
N TYR A 590 2.62 0.27 -26.86
CA TYR A 590 2.50 -0.96 -26.08
C TYR A 590 1.18 -0.99 -25.29
N THR A 591 0.64 -2.18 -25.09
CA THR A 591 -0.60 -2.38 -24.33
C THR A 591 -0.28 -2.83 -22.91
N ASN A 592 -0.73 -2.06 -21.92
CA ASN A 592 -0.75 -2.50 -20.51
C ASN A 592 -1.89 -3.51 -20.34
N ILE A 593 -1.55 -4.80 -20.41
CA ILE A 593 -2.56 -5.86 -20.53
C ILE A 593 -3.26 -6.15 -19.21
N ILE A 594 -2.54 -6.11 -18.09
CA ILE A 594 -3.15 -6.38 -16.77
C ILE A 594 -4.18 -5.31 -16.47
N ARG A 595 -3.84 -4.02 -16.63
CA ARG A 595 -4.80 -2.93 -16.45
C ARG A 595 -6.01 -3.02 -17.37
N GLN A 596 -5.83 -3.51 -18.60
CA GLN A 596 -6.95 -3.69 -19.53
C GLN A 596 -7.92 -4.79 -19.06
N LEU A 597 -7.41 -5.86 -18.46
CA LEU A 597 -8.21 -6.99 -17.98
C LEU A 597 -8.73 -6.76 -16.55
N HIS A 598 -7.92 -6.12 -15.70
CA HIS A 598 -8.15 -5.91 -14.28
C HIS A 598 -7.80 -4.44 -13.91
N PRO A 599 -8.71 -3.48 -14.15
CA PRO A 599 -8.46 -2.04 -13.94
C PRO A 599 -8.06 -1.69 -12.51
N ASP A 600 -8.56 -2.44 -11.54
CA ASP A 600 -8.36 -2.21 -10.11
C ASP A 600 -7.17 -3.03 -9.54
N SER A 601 -6.41 -3.73 -10.39
CA SER A 601 -5.22 -4.48 -9.97
C SER A 601 -4.14 -3.56 -9.46
N TYR A 602 -3.36 -4.06 -8.50
CA TYR A 602 -2.19 -3.38 -7.95
C TYR A 602 -1.04 -4.36 -7.73
N SER A 603 0.19 -3.84 -7.76
CA SER A 603 1.39 -4.62 -7.47
C SER A 603 2.22 -4.06 -6.31
N PHE A 604 1.89 -2.87 -5.83
CA PHE A 604 2.68 -2.16 -4.82
C PHE A 604 1.80 -1.33 -3.89
N SER A 605 2.25 -1.18 -2.65
CA SER A 605 1.60 -0.32 -1.64
C SER A 605 2.63 0.60 -0.99
N TYR A 606 2.37 1.92 -1.04
CA TYR A 606 3.24 2.93 -0.45
C TYR A 606 2.43 4.10 0.12
N GLN A 607 2.81 4.57 1.31
CA GLN A 607 2.14 5.70 2.00
C GLN A 607 0.61 5.57 2.02
N ASN A 608 0.12 4.38 2.34
CA ASN A 608 -1.30 4.05 2.45
C ASN A 608 -2.08 4.09 1.11
N ASN A 609 -1.38 4.13 -0.02
CA ASN A 609 -1.99 4.05 -1.35
C ASN A 609 -1.52 2.79 -2.04
N ILE A 610 -2.42 2.11 -2.74
CA ILE A 610 -2.09 1.02 -3.66
C ILE A 610 -1.94 1.56 -5.09
N GLY A 611 -1.21 0.83 -5.91
CA GLY A 611 -1.07 1.09 -7.34
C GLY A 611 -0.15 0.10 -8.02
N THR A 612 0.06 0.23 -9.32
CA THR A 612 0.89 -0.66 -10.12
C THR A 612 2.21 0.00 -10.45
N LEU A 613 3.33 -0.64 -10.11
CA LEU A 613 4.69 -0.28 -10.53
C LEU A 613 5.30 -1.35 -11.44
N ASP A 614 4.77 -2.57 -11.40
CA ASP A 614 5.23 -3.75 -12.12
C ASP A 614 4.33 -4.00 -13.35
N TYR A 615 4.95 -4.17 -14.50
CA TYR A 615 4.23 -4.16 -15.76
C TYR A 615 4.52 -5.37 -16.62
N ILE A 616 3.52 -5.72 -17.44
CA ILE A 616 3.64 -6.53 -18.66
C ILE A 616 3.01 -5.71 -19.78
N LEU A 617 3.87 -5.07 -20.60
CA LEU A 617 3.45 -4.24 -21.74
C LEU A 617 3.73 -5.00 -23.04
N LEU A 618 2.70 -5.21 -23.83
CA LEU A 618 2.74 -6.03 -25.06
C LEU A 618 2.87 -5.18 -26.30
N SER A 619 3.70 -5.61 -27.26
CA SER A 619 3.63 -5.09 -28.62
C SER A 619 2.26 -5.43 -29.25
N PRO A 620 1.74 -4.60 -30.18
CA PRO A 620 0.36 -4.73 -30.69
C PRO A 620 0.00 -6.10 -31.26
N ASP A 621 0.97 -6.78 -31.86
CA ASP A 621 0.81 -8.11 -32.49
C ASP A 621 0.53 -9.23 -31.49
N LEU A 622 0.91 -9.06 -30.23
CA LEU A 622 0.68 -10.03 -29.15
C LEU A 622 -0.70 -9.91 -28.49
N LYS A 623 -1.40 -8.79 -28.67
CA LYS A 623 -2.68 -8.53 -27.99
C LYS A 623 -3.70 -9.65 -28.24
N SER A 624 -3.80 -10.16 -29.47
CA SER A 624 -4.72 -11.26 -29.81
C SER A 624 -4.25 -12.64 -29.36
N LYS A 625 -3.06 -12.75 -28.79
CA LYS A 625 -2.47 -13.99 -28.28
C LYS A 625 -2.66 -14.15 -26.79
N VAL A 626 -3.14 -13.13 -26.10
CA VAL A 626 -3.37 -13.17 -24.65
C VAL A 626 -4.52 -14.11 -24.32
N VAL A 627 -4.27 -15.04 -23.41
CA VAL A 627 -5.29 -15.90 -22.82
C VAL A 627 -5.79 -15.25 -21.54
N ASP A 628 -4.86 -14.86 -20.65
CA ASP A 628 -5.15 -14.13 -19.42
C ASP A 628 -3.88 -13.50 -18.86
N ALA A 629 -4.04 -12.52 -17.95
CA ALA A 629 -2.94 -11.92 -17.21
C ALA A 629 -3.45 -11.37 -15.86
N THR A 630 -2.60 -11.37 -14.83
CA THR A 630 -2.94 -10.89 -13.48
C THR A 630 -1.71 -10.41 -12.73
N ASP A 631 -1.90 -9.52 -11.76
CA ASP A 631 -0.99 -9.39 -10.63
C ASP A 631 -1.38 -10.46 -9.59
N TRP A 632 -0.39 -11.19 -9.08
CA TRP A 632 -0.62 -12.20 -8.06
C TRP A 632 -0.33 -11.61 -6.68
N ASN A 633 -1.37 -11.16 -6.01
CA ASN A 633 -1.27 -10.38 -4.78
C ASN A 633 -0.86 -11.23 -3.57
N ILE A 634 0.43 -11.53 -3.44
CA ILE A 634 1.03 -12.25 -2.31
C ILE A 634 1.96 -11.38 -1.45
N ASN A 635 2.21 -10.13 -1.84
CA ASN A 635 3.24 -9.28 -1.25
C ASN A 635 2.71 -7.89 -0.84
N ALA A 636 2.23 -7.08 -1.79
CA ALA A 636 1.89 -5.67 -1.57
C ALA A 636 0.74 -5.48 -0.57
N GLY A 637 -0.22 -6.41 -0.55
CA GLY A 637 -1.35 -6.42 0.38
C GLY A 637 -1.03 -7.04 1.75
N GLU A 638 0.13 -7.70 1.88
CA GLU A 638 0.51 -8.41 3.10
C GLU A 638 1.21 -7.50 4.12
N THR A 639 1.13 -7.87 5.38
CA THR A 639 1.80 -7.12 6.46
C THR A 639 3.32 -7.22 6.36
N THR A 640 4.00 -6.10 6.66
CA THR A 640 5.48 -6.07 6.74
C THR A 640 6.06 -6.94 7.87
N LEU A 641 5.24 -7.40 8.80
CA LEU A 641 5.66 -8.35 9.84
C LEU A 641 6.09 -9.72 9.27
N LEU A 642 5.62 -10.07 8.08
CA LEU A 642 5.98 -11.32 7.38
C LEU A 642 7.24 -11.19 6.52
N GLU A 643 7.85 -10.00 6.43
CA GLU A 643 9.05 -9.74 5.62
C GLU A 643 10.28 -10.47 6.17
N TYR A 644 11.23 -10.80 5.29
CA TYR A 644 12.44 -11.53 5.67
C TYR A 644 13.39 -10.70 6.56
N ALA A 645 13.44 -9.40 6.36
CA ALA A 645 14.31 -8.49 7.10
C ALA A 645 13.63 -7.99 8.38
N ASP A 646 14.38 -7.95 9.46
CA ASP A 646 13.91 -7.38 10.71
C ASP A 646 14.02 -5.86 10.70
N LYS A 647 13.04 -5.21 10.07
CA LYS A 647 12.96 -3.74 10.04
C LYS A 647 12.22 -3.14 11.25
N ASN A 648 11.58 -3.96 12.07
CA ASN A 648 10.70 -3.53 13.15
C ASN A 648 11.39 -3.49 14.52
N ASN A 649 12.74 -3.45 14.55
CA ASN A 649 13.55 -3.41 15.77
C ASN A 649 13.15 -4.46 16.82
N CYS A 650 12.93 -5.69 16.41
CA CYS A 650 12.77 -6.78 17.36
C CYS A 650 13.97 -6.83 18.30
N ASN A 651 13.73 -6.79 19.60
CA ASN A 651 14.75 -7.23 20.53
C ASN A 651 15.02 -8.72 20.28
N LYS A 652 16.29 -9.09 20.27
CA LYS A 652 16.79 -10.44 19.92
C LYS A 652 16.05 -11.64 20.53
N ASN A 653 15.20 -11.40 21.53
CA ASN A 653 14.49 -12.44 22.27
C ASN A 653 12.96 -12.45 22.06
N THR A 654 12.38 -11.53 21.29
CA THR A 654 10.93 -11.34 21.22
C THR A 654 10.42 -11.00 19.81
N CYS A 655 11.19 -11.33 18.77
CA CYS A 655 10.75 -11.16 17.40
C CYS A 655 9.58 -12.10 17.08
N SER A 656 8.61 -11.58 16.34
CA SER A 656 7.56 -12.40 15.74
C SER A 656 8.15 -13.57 14.97
N PRO A 657 7.53 -14.74 15.01
CA PRO A 657 7.99 -15.90 14.24
C PRO A 657 8.08 -15.56 12.76
N ARG A 658 9.14 -16.05 12.11
CA ARG A 658 9.38 -15.80 10.70
C ARG A 658 8.97 -17.02 9.88
N TYR A 659 7.99 -16.82 9.01
CA TYR A 659 7.35 -17.87 8.25
C TYR A 659 7.99 -18.06 6.87
N LYS A 660 8.18 -19.33 6.48
CA LYS A 660 8.77 -19.72 5.19
C LYS A 660 7.74 -20.02 4.10
N ASP A 661 6.54 -19.39 4.20
CA ASP A 661 5.53 -19.42 3.14
C ASP A 661 5.88 -18.44 2.00
N ILE A 662 4.92 -18.19 1.09
CA ILE A 662 5.14 -17.30 -0.04
C ILE A 662 4.72 -15.84 0.24
N TYR A 663 3.94 -15.60 1.31
CA TYR A 663 3.34 -14.30 1.56
C TYR A 663 4.35 -13.29 2.10
N ARG A 664 4.41 -12.12 1.53
CA ARG A 664 5.46 -11.12 1.77
C ARG A 664 6.86 -11.63 1.45
N ALA A 665 7.00 -12.36 0.32
CA ALA A 665 8.30 -12.73 -0.23
C ALA A 665 9.08 -11.52 -0.77
N SER A 666 8.37 -10.47 -1.12
CA SER A 666 8.84 -9.15 -1.58
C SER A 666 7.88 -8.06 -1.10
N ASP A 667 8.12 -6.80 -1.45
CA ASP A 667 7.18 -5.69 -1.34
C ASP A 667 6.38 -5.44 -2.63
N HIS A 668 6.78 -6.08 -3.73
CA HIS A 668 6.09 -6.06 -5.03
C HIS A 668 5.39 -7.38 -5.32
N ASP A 669 4.20 -7.32 -5.90
CA ASP A 669 3.48 -8.50 -6.39
C ASP A 669 3.99 -8.93 -7.76
N PRO A 670 4.10 -10.24 -8.03
CA PRO A 670 4.45 -10.72 -9.36
C PRO A 670 3.33 -10.46 -10.37
N ALA A 671 3.69 -9.94 -11.55
CA ALA A 671 2.81 -9.85 -12.70
C ALA A 671 2.98 -11.10 -13.59
N VAL A 672 1.88 -11.73 -14.00
CA VAL A 672 1.91 -13.01 -14.75
C VAL A 672 0.98 -12.94 -15.96
N ILE A 673 1.42 -13.49 -17.10
CA ILE A 673 0.63 -13.58 -18.33
C ILE A 673 0.71 -14.96 -18.96
N ASP A 674 -0.41 -15.44 -19.46
CA ASP A 674 -0.50 -16.63 -20.33
C ASP A 674 -0.79 -16.23 -21.79
N LEU A 675 0.02 -16.71 -22.69
CA LEU A 675 -0.09 -16.47 -24.11
C LEU A 675 -0.40 -17.76 -24.88
N LYS A 676 -1.18 -17.66 -25.95
CA LYS A 676 -1.40 -18.73 -26.95
C LYS A 676 -0.60 -18.41 -28.19
N ILE A 677 0.62 -18.94 -28.28
CA ILE A 677 1.55 -18.66 -29.38
C ILE A 677 1.52 -19.74 -30.45
N LYS A 678 1.39 -21.01 -30.05
CA LYS A 678 1.32 -22.13 -30.97
C LYS A 678 -0.01 -22.13 -31.71
N GLU A 679 0.03 -22.17 -33.01
CA GLU A 679 -1.17 -22.33 -33.83
C GLU A 679 -1.68 -23.76 -33.68
N GLN A 680 -2.99 -23.92 -33.49
CA GLN A 680 -3.57 -25.25 -33.64
C GLN A 680 -3.34 -25.71 -35.08
N VAL A 681 -2.63 -26.81 -35.24
CA VAL A 681 -2.64 -27.51 -36.53
C VAL A 681 -4.09 -27.92 -36.77
N LYS A 682 -4.78 -27.23 -37.66
CA LYS A 682 -6.03 -27.79 -38.22
C LYS A 682 -5.62 -29.07 -38.91
N ASP A 683 -5.96 -30.22 -38.33
CA ASP A 683 -5.96 -31.46 -39.04
C ASP A 683 -6.84 -31.26 -40.29
N THR A 684 -6.21 -30.95 -41.39
CA THR A 684 -6.82 -31.10 -42.71
C THR A 684 -7.00 -32.58 -42.87
N GLU A 685 -8.19 -33.09 -42.55
CA GLU A 685 -8.63 -34.39 -43.03
C GLU A 685 -8.32 -34.42 -44.53
N LYS A 686 -7.32 -35.22 -44.88
CA LYS A 686 -7.09 -35.61 -46.27
C LYS A 686 -8.33 -36.40 -46.69
N ASP A 687 -9.22 -35.74 -47.42
CA ASP A 687 -10.25 -36.43 -48.21
C ASP A 687 -9.58 -37.53 -49.02
N LYS A 688 -9.56 -38.73 -48.51
CA LYS A 688 -9.36 -39.93 -49.27
C LYS A 688 -10.70 -40.23 -49.98
N HIS A 689 -10.86 -39.70 -51.18
CA HIS A 689 -11.78 -40.26 -52.11
C HIS A 689 -11.38 -41.70 -52.38
N SER A 690 -12.13 -42.62 -51.85
CA SER A 690 -12.19 -43.99 -52.32
C SER A 690 -13.67 -44.36 -52.37
N GLY A 691 -14.17 -44.53 -53.60
CA GLY A 691 -15.55 -44.81 -53.86
C GLY A 691 -15.98 -46.20 -53.46
N GLY A 692 -17.29 -46.33 -53.25
CA GLY A 692 -18.01 -47.54 -53.51
C GLY A 692 -18.70 -48.20 -52.36
N SER A 693 -20.04 -48.15 -52.49
CA SER A 693 -21.00 -49.20 -52.20
C SER A 693 -21.87 -49.06 -50.94
N THR A 694 -23.10 -48.85 -51.26
CA THR A 694 -24.38 -49.01 -50.55
C THR A 694 -24.46 -50.07 -49.47
N GLY A 695 -25.08 -49.70 -48.35
CA GLY A 695 -25.58 -50.60 -47.34
C GLY A 695 -26.56 -49.88 -46.42
N VAL A 696 -27.84 -50.15 -46.61
CA VAL A 696 -29.00 -49.60 -45.92
C VAL A 696 -29.12 -50.18 -44.51
N MET A 697 -29.78 -49.42 -43.66
CA MET A 697 -30.46 -49.75 -42.39
C MET A 697 -29.73 -49.49 -41.08
N GLY A 698 -30.40 -48.66 -40.29
CA GLY A 698 -30.69 -48.78 -38.91
C GLY A 698 -31.03 -47.51 -38.17
N LEU A 699 -32.24 -46.99 -38.39
CA LEU A 699 -32.92 -46.05 -37.48
C LEU A 699 -33.19 -46.71 -36.14
N ILE A 700 -33.43 -45.87 -35.11
CA ILE A 700 -34.02 -46.09 -33.79
C ILE A 700 -32.95 -45.93 -32.67
N SER A 701 -33.09 -45.05 -31.72
CA SER A 701 -34.23 -44.32 -31.17
C SER A 701 -33.74 -43.19 -30.25
N LEU A 702 -34.46 -42.12 -30.34
CA LEU A 702 -34.62 -41.05 -29.33
C LEU A 702 -35.38 -41.58 -28.09
N PHE A 703 -35.38 -40.73 -27.09
CA PHE A 703 -36.13 -40.73 -25.81
C PHE A 703 -35.43 -41.44 -24.67
N GLY A 704 -35.16 -40.75 -23.60
CA GLY A 704 -35.92 -39.92 -22.71
C GLY A 704 -35.42 -40.29 -21.34
N ILE A 705 -35.32 -39.50 -20.41
CA ILE A 705 -36.30 -39.10 -19.43
C ILE A 705 -35.70 -38.11 -18.41
N LEU A 706 -36.40 -37.07 -18.26
CA LEU A 706 -36.42 -36.12 -17.15
C LEU A 706 -36.88 -36.77 -15.84
N LEU A 707 -36.52 -36.10 -14.72
CA LEU A 707 -37.14 -36.08 -13.41
C LEU A 707 -36.76 -37.19 -12.40
N LEU A 708 -36.15 -36.76 -11.28
CA LEU A 708 -36.92 -36.62 -10.04
C LEU A 708 -36.12 -35.89 -8.93
N ARG A 709 -36.69 -34.79 -8.56
CA ARG A 709 -36.51 -34.06 -7.30
C ARG A 709 -37.06 -34.88 -6.14
N LYS A 710 -36.36 -35.02 -5.04
CA LYS A 710 -37.02 -35.06 -3.72
C LYS A 710 -36.09 -34.55 -2.60
N LYS A 711 -36.61 -33.55 -1.92
CA LYS A 711 -36.26 -33.14 -0.55
C LYS A 711 -36.28 -34.32 0.42
N ASN A 712 -35.43 -34.28 1.45
CA ASN A 712 -35.95 -34.37 2.83
C ASN A 712 -34.95 -33.82 3.84
N ASN A 713 -35.54 -33.03 4.72
CA ASN A 713 -35.03 -32.54 5.98
C ASN A 713 -34.59 -33.66 6.94
N LYS A 714 -33.48 -33.44 7.64
CA LYS A 714 -33.45 -33.32 9.10
C LYS A 714 -32.22 -32.62 9.53
#